data_d8b3909fd8ab80d9d1203e2c1c974f9f
#
_entry.id   d8b3909fd8ab80d9d1203e2c1c974f9f
#
_cell.length_a   1.000
_cell.length_b   1.000
_cell.length_c   1.000
_cell.angle_alpha   90.00
_cell.angle_beta   90.00
_cell.angle_gamma   90.00
#
_symmetry.space_group_name_H-M   'P 1'
#
loop_
_entity.id
_entity.type
_entity.pdbx_description
1 polymer ?
#
loop_
_entity_poly.entity_id
_entity_poly.type
_entity_poly.pdbx_seq_one_letter_code
_entity_poly.pdbx_strand_id
1 'polypeptide(L)'
;MFRAQLRRRPFVYPRILIRLSRLSSTSSLGSDTPLIRLQNATIYKDSIDQNNSSPLFSDLNFNLPPAGEHWAIVSATSSARTDLLKVLSGRYLCTPPDARSYPYLLHNNTPQNRAIGYIGFDAERSGLGGTAVKGEYLSQRYEAHREVTDFSLLDYLKGNTELNALEKPADYLDSHLLADVIANLNLHPLLNLPVSNLSNGQTRRARIAKALLAKPKLLLLDGPFMGLDPMTTLHISSFLQQMAEQSSPNIILSLRVGDDIPSWITHVLVIDPDTNTKVRYQGTRGSVWKDLHMMRGDDGFHTSLRRSIILSSARASRAKSHGKGQLSRDGSPVTHVPIPLGEPLVEMQGVKVSYGVDNESSKRTVLGNWSESVDGTEKEGLWWNVRRGERWGVFGPNGSGKTTLLSLITSDHPQTYGLPIKLFGRSRIPSPGELGISIFELQSRIGHSSPEVHTYFPKNLSIRRVLESAWSDTPLSKPRLTRQKDIRVDSFLRWFAPELSPTKTSELQIIASKLRRSGPANLEIKRRLERLHIANDDLDWADTITFRDLPFSSQRLLLFLRALISQPDLIILDEALSGMDKAVREKCLLFLAHGEKLEYKSGNKIVNSVQMNNDLINFGGIQDTQALLTISHSTEDIPGCIRQWICLPEPSEGKPARVGELPGPLELHPDSWYEIWNLPNNKPQRMSRRRLNRSVESGQEEREAESENGLENEEQQEDVETDKASSSSPSS
;
A
#
# COMPACT_ATOMS: atom_id res chain seq x y z
N MET A 1 -20.48 5.42 66.68
CA MET A 1 -19.76 4.37 67.41
C MET A 1 -19.46 3.23 66.47
N PHE A 2 -18.25 2.69 66.61
CA PHE A 2 -17.58 1.60 65.90
C PHE A 2 -16.96 1.94 64.53
N ARG A 3 -15.69 2.40 64.66
CA ARG A 3 -14.64 2.30 63.67
C ARG A 3 -14.00 0.88 63.74
N ALA A 4 -14.05 0.11 62.69
CA ALA A 4 -13.26 -1.10 62.51
C ALA A 4 -12.00 -0.78 61.67
N GLN A 5 -10.84 -0.85 62.28
CA GLN A 5 -9.52 -0.74 61.65
C GLN A 5 -9.19 -2.06 60.96
N LEU A 6 -9.04 -2.07 59.64
CA LEU A 6 -8.42 -3.15 58.88
C LEU A 6 -6.91 -2.86 58.71
N ARG A 7 -6.10 -3.56 59.45
CA ARG A 7 -4.63 -3.61 59.30
C ARG A 7 -4.29 -4.31 57.98
N ARG A 8 -3.68 -3.57 57.03
CA ARG A 8 -3.01 -4.16 55.87
C ARG A 8 -1.69 -4.78 56.29
N ARG A 9 -1.51 -6.10 56.06
CA ARG A 9 -0.21 -6.76 56.10
C ARG A 9 0.53 -6.51 54.80
N PRO A 10 1.85 -6.22 54.79
CA PRO A 10 2.62 -6.12 53.56
C PRO A 10 2.90 -7.52 53.00
N PHE A 11 2.60 -7.70 51.73
CA PHE A 11 3.02 -8.88 50.97
C PHE A 11 4.54 -8.80 50.75
N VAL A 12 5.26 -9.77 51.26
CA VAL A 12 6.71 -9.97 51.06
C VAL A 12 6.86 -10.84 49.81
N TYR A 13 7.38 -10.28 48.73
CA TYR A 13 7.81 -11.07 47.59
C TYR A 13 9.14 -11.77 47.89
N PRO A 14 9.30 -13.07 47.60
CA PRO A 14 10.59 -13.72 47.72
C PRO A 14 11.54 -13.19 46.63
N ARG A 15 12.64 -12.59 47.04
CA ARG A 15 13.78 -12.27 46.17
C ARG A 15 14.46 -13.57 45.76
N ILE A 16 14.22 -13.98 44.51
CA ILE A 16 15.03 -15.04 43.88
C ILE A 16 16.37 -14.41 43.53
N LEU A 17 17.40 -14.73 44.32
CA LEU A 17 18.80 -14.42 44.03
C LEU A 17 19.29 -15.36 42.91
N ILE A 18 19.27 -14.90 41.69
CA ILE A 18 19.96 -15.56 40.57
C ILE A 18 21.46 -15.28 40.76
N ARG A 19 22.22 -16.31 41.17
CA ARG A 19 23.66 -16.30 41.16
C ARG A 19 24.16 -16.20 39.72
N LEU A 20 24.56 -15.01 39.28
CA LEU A 20 25.36 -14.80 38.09
C LEU A 20 26.78 -15.30 38.36
N SER A 21 27.10 -16.51 37.88
CA SER A 21 28.49 -16.95 37.75
C SER A 21 29.15 -16.11 36.65
N ARG A 22 30.08 -15.25 37.05
CA ARG A 22 30.97 -14.54 36.14
C ARG A 22 31.88 -15.57 35.44
N LEU A 23 31.57 -15.86 34.18
CA LEU A 23 32.55 -16.39 33.25
C LEU A 23 33.23 -15.19 32.56
N SER A 24 34.41 -14.84 33.09
CA SER A 24 35.32 -13.92 32.45
C SER A 24 36.08 -14.67 31.36
N SER A 25 35.63 -14.57 30.15
CA SER A 25 36.44 -14.79 28.96
C SER A 25 36.26 -13.59 28.06
N THR A 26 37.22 -12.66 28.14
CA THR A 26 37.42 -11.59 27.16
C THR A 26 37.91 -12.20 25.87
N SER A 27 37.00 -12.57 25.00
CA SER A 27 37.26 -12.79 23.58
C SER A 27 36.36 -11.83 22.80
N SER A 28 36.92 -11.24 21.77
CA SER A 28 36.29 -10.28 20.82
C SER A 28 35.01 -10.82 20.16
N LEU A 29 33.90 -10.83 20.87
CA LEU A 29 32.60 -11.35 20.48
C LEU A 29 31.60 -10.21 20.15
N GLY A 30 32.10 -9.11 19.56
CA GLY A 30 31.26 -7.97 19.21
C GLY A 30 30.47 -8.10 17.89
N SER A 31 30.82 -9.03 17.01
CA SER A 31 30.25 -9.09 15.65
C SER A 31 29.15 -10.13 15.43
N ASP A 32 29.01 -11.14 16.30
CA ASP A 32 28.12 -12.28 16.05
C ASP A 32 26.79 -12.30 16.82
N THR A 33 26.54 -11.33 17.71
CA THR A 33 25.29 -11.31 18.47
C THR A 33 24.15 -10.75 17.62
N PRO A 34 23.07 -11.52 17.34
CA PRO A 34 21.99 -11.06 16.50
C PRO A 34 21.20 -9.90 17.13
N LEU A 35 20.70 -9.01 16.27
CA LEU A 35 19.81 -7.90 16.65
C LEU A 35 18.45 -8.43 17.09
N ILE A 36 17.91 -9.41 16.36
CA ILE A 36 16.67 -10.12 16.69
C ILE A 36 16.93 -11.63 16.54
N ARG A 37 16.46 -12.40 17.52
CA ARG A 37 16.43 -13.86 17.46
C ARG A 37 15.06 -14.37 17.85
N LEU A 38 14.44 -15.13 16.94
CA LEU A 38 13.24 -15.91 17.19
C LEU A 38 13.58 -17.39 16.98
N GLN A 39 13.26 -18.24 17.95
CA GLN A 39 13.54 -19.69 17.89
C GLN A 39 12.30 -20.46 18.33
N ASN A 40 11.66 -21.18 17.38
CA ASN A 40 10.42 -21.95 17.60
C ASN A 40 9.35 -21.12 18.33
N ALA A 41 9.22 -19.84 17.95
CA ALA A 41 8.34 -18.91 18.62
C ALA A 41 6.90 -19.09 18.15
N THR A 42 5.99 -19.30 19.09
CA THR A 42 4.54 -19.28 18.82
C THR A 42 3.98 -17.94 19.28
N ILE A 43 3.30 -17.23 18.40
CA ILE A 43 2.86 -15.85 18.59
C ILE A 43 1.34 -15.77 18.67
N TYR A 44 0.83 -15.06 19.68
CA TYR A 44 -0.59 -14.79 19.90
C TYR A 44 -0.84 -13.28 19.91
N LYS A 45 -1.98 -12.86 19.31
CA LYS A 45 -2.36 -11.44 19.22
C LYS A 45 -2.87 -10.91 20.55
N ASP A 46 -3.70 -11.70 21.22
CA ASP A 46 -4.36 -11.39 22.48
C ASP A 46 -3.95 -12.39 23.59
N SER A 47 -4.63 -12.35 24.74
CA SER A 47 -4.41 -13.30 25.83
C SER A 47 -4.60 -14.75 25.39
N ILE A 48 -3.80 -15.64 25.98
CA ILE A 48 -3.91 -17.09 25.75
C ILE A 48 -5.09 -17.62 26.57
N ASP A 49 -6.29 -17.49 26.06
CA ASP A 49 -7.43 -18.23 26.57
C ASP A 49 -7.35 -19.66 26.06
N GLN A 50 -7.22 -20.61 26.98
CA GLN A 50 -6.89 -22.02 26.73
C GLN A 50 -7.86 -22.76 25.77
N ASN A 51 -9.00 -22.17 25.41
CA ASN A 51 -10.03 -22.86 24.62
C ASN A 51 -10.31 -22.32 23.22
N ASN A 52 -9.80 -21.14 22.81
CA ASN A 52 -10.23 -20.55 21.52
C ASN A 52 -9.22 -19.67 20.76
N SER A 53 -7.97 -19.50 21.21
CA SER A 53 -7.01 -18.63 20.53
C SER A 53 -6.11 -19.40 19.57
N SER A 54 -6.36 -19.30 18.26
CA SER A 54 -5.44 -19.81 17.24
C SER A 54 -4.18 -18.92 17.19
N PRO A 55 -2.98 -19.50 17.13
CA PRO A 55 -1.74 -18.72 17.05
C PRO A 55 -1.67 -17.94 15.71
N LEU A 56 -1.12 -16.72 15.75
CA LEU A 56 -0.81 -15.95 14.56
C LEU A 56 0.29 -16.60 13.74
N PHE A 57 1.35 -17.04 14.42
CA PHE A 57 2.48 -17.77 13.84
C PHE A 57 2.84 -18.94 14.78
N SER A 58 3.11 -20.11 14.20
CA SER A 58 3.61 -21.27 14.92
C SER A 58 5.01 -21.58 14.46
N ASP A 59 5.88 -21.99 15.39
CA ASP A 59 7.26 -22.41 15.12
C ASP A 59 8.07 -21.41 14.28
N LEU A 60 7.87 -20.10 14.56
CA LEU A 60 8.54 -19.03 13.84
C LEU A 60 10.02 -18.99 14.21
N ASN A 61 10.87 -19.15 13.19
CA ASN A 61 12.31 -19.06 13.29
C ASN A 61 12.81 -17.88 12.45
N PHE A 62 13.50 -16.91 13.08
CA PHE A 62 14.04 -15.76 12.39
C PHE A 62 15.27 -15.24 13.12
N ASN A 63 16.33 -14.97 12.38
CA ASN A 63 17.57 -14.43 12.92
C ASN A 63 18.02 -13.24 12.09
N LEU A 64 18.25 -12.08 12.72
CA LEU A 64 18.71 -10.86 12.06
C LEU A 64 20.04 -10.44 12.70
N PRO A 65 21.14 -10.38 11.94
CA PRO A 65 22.42 -9.85 12.43
C PRO A 65 22.34 -8.33 12.67
N PRO A 66 23.28 -7.74 13.43
CA PRO A 66 23.27 -6.32 13.78
C PRO A 66 23.51 -5.39 12.58
N ALA A 67 24.09 -5.87 11.47
CA ALA A 67 24.36 -5.09 10.26
C ALA A 67 24.40 -5.97 9.00
N GLY A 68 24.23 -5.35 7.85
CA GLY A 68 24.48 -5.96 6.54
C GLY A 68 23.30 -6.72 5.93
N GLU A 69 22.19 -6.88 6.62
CA GLU A 69 21.01 -7.54 6.05
C GLU A 69 19.82 -6.59 5.97
N HIS A 70 19.25 -6.46 4.78
CA HIS A 70 18.03 -5.73 4.49
C HIS A 70 16.99 -6.69 3.93
N TRP A 71 15.82 -6.72 4.56
CA TRP A 71 14.80 -7.74 4.30
C TRP A 71 13.55 -7.17 3.64
N ALA A 72 12.96 -7.95 2.74
CA ALA A 72 11.61 -7.73 2.26
C ALA A 72 10.68 -8.84 2.77
N ILE A 73 9.63 -8.46 3.50
CA ILE A 73 8.54 -9.36 3.90
C ILE A 73 7.45 -9.27 2.85
N VAL A 74 7.16 -10.37 2.16
CA VAL A 74 6.20 -10.42 1.06
C VAL A 74 5.03 -11.33 1.42
N SER A 75 3.81 -10.85 1.28
CA SER A 75 2.60 -11.66 1.45
C SER A 75 1.43 -11.10 0.63
N ALA A 76 0.49 -11.97 0.29
CA ALA A 76 -0.76 -11.59 -0.35
C ALA A 76 -1.71 -10.85 0.60
N THR A 77 -1.65 -11.15 1.91
CA THR A 77 -2.49 -10.52 2.93
C THR A 77 -1.76 -9.41 3.66
N SER A 78 -2.41 -8.26 3.81
CA SER A 78 -1.86 -7.10 4.50
C SER A 78 -1.67 -7.37 5.99
N SER A 79 -2.65 -8.04 6.63
CA SER A 79 -2.58 -8.37 8.06
C SER A 79 -1.35 -9.19 8.40
N ALA A 80 -1.02 -10.24 7.62
CA ALA A 80 0.14 -11.10 7.88
C ALA A 80 1.47 -10.32 7.85
N ARG A 81 1.63 -9.37 6.91
CA ARG A 81 2.81 -8.51 6.83
C ARG A 81 2.93 -7.61 8.04
N THR A 82 1.85 -6.88 8.34
CA THR A 82 1.77 -5.97 9.49
C THR A 82 2.00 -6.71 10.81
N ASP A 83 1.38 -7.88 10.98
CA ASP A 83 1.51 -8.68 12.20
C ASP A 83 2.94 -9.19 12.39
N LEU A 84 3.63 -9.65 11.33
CA LEU A 84 5.03 -10.04 11.46
C LEU A 84 5.94 -8.85 11.84
N LEU A 85 5.76 -7.67 11.24
CA LEU A 85 6.51 -6.48 11.64
C LEU A 85 6.27 -6.11 13.09
N LYS A 86 5.04 -6.24 13.58
CA LYS A 86 4.70 -6.01 15.00
C LYS A 86 5.35 -7.05 15.90
N VAL A 87 5.44 -8.32 15.49
CA VAL A 87 6.21 -9.36 16.21
C VAL A 87 7.68 -8.97 16.33
N LEU A 88 8.30 -8.55 15.24
CA LEU A 88 9.71 -8.11 15.20
C LEU A 88 9.95 -6.86 16.07
N SER A 89 8.95 -5.98 16.16
CA SER A 89 9.01 -4.81 17.06
C SER A 89 8.76 -5.12 18.54
N GLY A 90 8.54 -6.38 18.90
CA GLY A 90 8.32 -6.79 20.30
C GLY A 90 6.87 -6.73 20.77
N ARG A 91 5.94 -6.44 19.90
CA ARG A 91 4.50 -6.49 20.19
C ARG A 91 4.01 -7.94 20.13
N TYR A 92 2.82 -8.20 20.67
CA TYR A 92 2.19 -9.51 20.79
C TYR A 92 2.89 -10.49 21.77
N LEU A 93 2.12 -11.44 22.25
CA LEU A 93 2.59 -12.47 23.18
C LEU A 93 3.41 -13.54 22.44
N CYS A 94 4.55 -13.88 23.01
CA CYS A 94 5.44 -14.93 22.51
C CYS A 94 5.49 -16.10 23.51
N THR A 95 5.32 -17.30 23.03
CA THR A 95 5.41 -18.52 23.82
C THR A 95 6.41 -19.49 23.18
N PRO A 96 7.42 -19.98 23.93
CA PRO A 96 7.80 -19.52 25.25
C PRO A 96 8.36 -18.09 25.24
N PRO A 97 8.37 -17.36 26.37
CA PRO A 97 8.81 -15.95 26.41
C PRO A 97 10.25 -15.71 25.96
N ASP A 98 11.13 -16.66 26.17
CA ASP A 98 12.55 -16.65 25.78
C ASP A 98 12.77 -16.96 24.29
N ALA A 99 11.74 -17.48 23.58
CA ALA A 99 11.80 -17.74 22.16
C ALA A 99 11.99 -16.46 21.32
N ARG A 100 11.68 -15.27 21.88
CA ARG A 100 11.95 -13.97 21.27
C ARG A 100 12.93 -13.19 22.11
N SER A 101 14.11 -12.88 21.55
CA SER A 101 15.16 -12.15 22.24
C SER A 101 15.84 -11.11 21.32
N TYR A 102 16.47 -10.12 21.97
CA TYR A 102 17.22 -9.03 21.31
C TYR A 102 18.64 -8.97 21.88
N PRO A 103 19.49 -9.96 21.60
CA PRO A 103 20.80 -10.10 22.30
C PRO A 103 21.72 -8.91 22.10
N TYR A 104 21.79 -8.35 20.88
CA TYR A 104 22.61 -7.17 20.58
C TYR A 104 22.18 -5.94 21.39
N LEU A 105 20.86 -5.72 21.56
CA LEU A 105 20.34 -4.58 22.31
C LEU A 105 20.60 -4.73 23.82
N LEU A 106 20.50 -5.95 24.34
CA LEU A 106 20.80 -6.26 25.73
C LEU A 106 22.29 -6.05 26.04
N HIS A 107 23.16 -6.50 25.13
CA HIS A 107 24.60 -6.32 25.28
C HIS A 107 25.00 -4.84 25.28
N ASN A 108 24.42 -4.03 24.42
CA ASN A 108 24.71 -2.61 24.30
C ASN A 108 23.87 -1.71 25.23
N ASN A 109 23.09 -2.30 26.11
CA ASN A 109 22.22 -1.59 27.07
C ASN A 109 21.28 -0.56 26.35
N THR A 110 20.84 -0.87 25.14
CA THR A 110 20.02 0.02 24.33
C THR A 110 18.55 -0.33 24.49
N PRO A 111 17.69 0.60 24.90
CA PRO A 111 16.27 0.32 25.04
C PRO A 111 15.63 0.01 23.67
N GLN A 112 14.82 -1.05 23.62
CA GLN A 112 14.20 -1.55 22.39
C GLN A 112 13.36 -0.48 21.64
N ASN A 113 12.62 0.34 22.37
CA ASN A 113 11.77 1.40 21.81
C ASN A 113 12.56 2.50 21.10
N ARG A 114 13.84 2.70 21.43
CA ARG A 114 14.75 3.62 20.71
C ARG A 114 15.48 2.92 19.57
N ALA A 115 15.80 1.63 19.75
CA ALA A 115 16.58 0.88 18.78
C ALA A 115 15.75 0.43 17.57
N ILE A 116 14.44 0.17 17.74
CA ILE A 116 13.56 -0.33 16.70
C ILE A 116 12.52 0.72 16.35
N GLY A 117 12.65 1.31 15.16
CA GLY A 117 11.66 2.22 14.58
C GLY A 117 10.61 1.43 13.80
N TYR A 118 9.31 1.64 14.08
CA TYR A 118 8.21 1.05 13.32
C TYR A 118 7.34 2.14 12.71
N ILE A 119 7.13 2.06 11.39
CA ILE A 119 6.25 2.96 10.65
C ILE A 119 5.18 2.09 9.98
N GLY A 120 3.96 2.13 10.54
CA GLY A 120 2.81 1.43 10.00
C GLY A 120 2.20 2.15 8.79
N PHE A 121 1.52 1.37 7.94
CA PHE A 121 0.72 1.91 6.84
C PHE A 121 -0.49 2.68 7.37
N ASP A 122 -1.22 2.05 8.31
CA ASP A 122 -2.28 2.72 9.03
C ASP A 122 -1.65 3.78 9.93
N ALA A 123 -1.53 4.97 9.37
CA ALA A 123 -1.20 6.10 10.19
C ALA A 123 -2.31 6.27 11.22
N GLU A 124 -2.07 5.81 12.43
CA GLU A 124 -2.70 6.43 13.57
C GLU A 124 -2.36 7.92 13.48
N ARG A 125 -3.24 8.69 12.86
CA ARG A 125 -3.13 10.16 12.87
C ARG A 125 -3.12 10.68 14.31
N SER A 126 -3.58 9.89 15.28
CA SER A 126 -3.38 10.10 16.71
C SER A 126 -1.91 10.21 17.15
N GLY A 127 -0.96 9.62 16.41
CA GLY A 127 0.48 9.75 16.71
C GLY A 127 1.15 11.02 16.18
N LEU A 128 0.46 11.82 15.37
CA LEU A 128 0.93 13.11 14.87
C LEU A 128 0.58 14.30 15.78
N GLY A 129 0.20 14.03 17.04
CA GLY A 129 -0.07 15.09 18.03
C GLY A 129 -1.42 15.80 17.88
N GLY A 130 -2.28 15.30 16.99
CA GLY A 130 -3.63 15.82 16.86
C GLY A 130 -4.62 14.98 17.66
N THR A 131 -5.32 15.54 18.63
CA THR A 131 -6.63 15.02 19.02
C THR A 131 -7.41 14.85 17.73
N ALA A 132 -7.86 13.61 17.44
CA ALA A 132 -8.64 13.34 16.24
C ALA A 132 -9.75 14.40 16.14
N VAL A 133 -9.71 15.20 15.07
CA VAL A 133 -10.81 16.13 14.80
C VAL A 133 -12.01 15.22 14.57
N LYS A 134 -12.88 15.17 15.53
CA LYS A 134 -14.21 14.61 15.36
C LYS A 134 -15.04 15.61 14.54
N GLY A 135 -14.69 15.73 13.26
CA GLY A 135 -15.48 16.50 12.32
C GLY A 135 -16.46 15.58 11.63
N GLU A 136 -17.73 15.93 11.63
CA GLU A 136 -18.78 15.20 10.91
C GLU A 136 -18.66 15.41 9.39
N TYR A 137 -17.87 16.39 8.93
CA TYR A 137 -17.76 16.81 7.54
C TYR A 137 -16.30 16.89 7.09
N LEU A 138 -16.03 16.49 5.86
CA LEU A 138 -14.71 16.60 5.22
C LEU A 138 -14.22 18.06 5.07
N SER A 139 -15.18 19.01 4.96
CA SER A 139 -14.90 20.44 4.88
C SER A 139 -14.20 21.01 6.11
N GLN A 140 -14.35 20.42 7.29
CA GLN A 140 -13.66 20.89 8.51
C GLN A 140 -12.12 20.89 8.37
N ARG A 141 -11.56 20.12 7.46
CA ARG A 141 -10.13 20.19 7.14
C ARG A 141 -9.69 21.57 6.67
N TYR A 142 -10.59 22.31 6.00
CA TYR A 142 -10.30 23.61 5.40
C TYR A 142 -10.79 24.78 6.25
N GLU A 143 -11.74 24.55 7.14
CA GLU A 143 -12.43 25.58 7.93
C GLU A 143 -11.82 25.78 9.32
N ALA A 144 -11.19 24.74 9.90
CA ALA A 144 -10.66 24.82 11.25
C ALA A 144 -9.25 25.40 11.26
N HIS A 145 -9.11 26.73 11.46
CA HIS A 145 -7.88 27.33 11.99
C HIS A 145 -7.72 26.86 13.44
N ARG A 146 -6.83 25.89 13.66
CA ARG A 146 -6.48 25.43 15.00
C ARG A 146 -5.20 26.14 15.45
N GLU A 147 -5.35 27.26 16.06
CA GLU A 147 -4.23 28.06 16.57
C GLU A 147 -3.38 27.31 17.63
N VAL A 148 -3.96 26.30 18.29
CA VAL A 148 -3.36 25.69 19.49
C VAL A 148 -2.68 24.34 19.22
N THR A 149 -2.91 23.68 18.10
CA THR A 149 -2.37 22.34 17.80
C THR A 149 -1.74 22.19 16.42
N ASP A 150 -1.66 23.25 15.64
CA ASP A 150 -1.10 23.24 14.29
C ASP A 150 0.40 23.56 14.31
N PHE A 151 1.17 22.60 14.83
CA PHE A 151 2.62 22.70 14.70
C PHE A 151 3.08 22.45 13.26
N SER A 152 4.12 23.15 12.87
CA SER A 152 4.72 23.04 11.55
C SER A 152 5.37 21.66 11.35
N LEU A 153 5.60 21.27 10.09
CA LEU A 153 6.39 20.08 9.80
C LEU A 153 7.78 20.13 10.42
N LEU A 154 8.40 21.33 10.47
CA LEU A 154 9.70 21.50 11.11
C LEU A 154 9.65 21.21 12.61
N ASP A 155 8.61 21.71 13.32
CA ASP A 155 8.40 21.42 14.74
C ASP A 155 8.14 19.92 14.98
N TYR A 156 7.37 19.29 14.08
CA TYR A 156 7.16 17.86 14.12
C TYR A 156 8.48 17.08 14.00
N LEU A 157 9.35 17.43 13.05
CA LEU A 157 10.65 16.78 12.88
C LEU A 157 11.56 17.01 14.09
N LYS A 158 11.60 18.22 14.63
CA LYS A 158 12.34 18.56 15.85
C LYS A 158 11.74 17.93 17.12
N GLY A 159 10.50 17.46 17.06
CA GLY A 159 9.77 16.86 18.18
C GLY A 159 9.20 17.90 19.16
N ASN A 160 8.97 19.12 18.70
CA ASN A 160 8.33 20.22 19.44
C ASN A 160 6.81 20.16 19.21
N THR A 161 6.17 19.09 19.64
CA THR A 161 4.76 18.80 19.37
C THR A 161 3.86 18.99 20.59
N GLU A 162 4.39 19.50 21.69
CA GLU A 162 3.64 19.78 22.92
C GLU A 162 3.34 21.27 23.03
N LEU A 163 2.21 21.60 23.62
CA LEU A 163 1.90 22.99 24.03
C LEU A 163 2.98 23.44 25.03
N ASN A 164 3.69 24.52 24.71
CA ASN A 164 4.84 25.00 25.48
C ASN A 164 6.00 23.98 25.54
N ALA A 165 6.33 23.38 24.42
CA ALA A 165 7.50 22.51 24.32
C ALA A 165 8.74 23.21 24.89
N LEU A 166 9.39 22.57 25.87
CA LEU A 166 10.66 23.05 26.39
C LEU A 166 11.67 23.05 25.25
N GLU A 167 12.41 24.15 25.10
CA GLU A 167 13.50 24.23 24.16
C GLU A 167 14.50 23.11 24.43
N LYS A 168 14.63 22.22 23.47
CA LYS A 168 15.60 21.13 23.56
C LYS A 168 16.99 21.71 23.31
N PRO A 169 18.04 21.18 23.97
CA PRO A 169 19.41 21.60 23.72
C PRO A 169 19.72 21.56 22.21
N ALA A 170 20.53 22.51 21.74
CA ALA A 170 20.92 22.60 20.33
C ALA A 170 21.53 21.31 19.78
N ASP A 171 22.20 20.51 20.63
CA ASP A 171 22.80 19.22 20.28
C ASP A 171 21.83 18.04 20.27
N TYR A 172 20.55 18.27 20.56
CA TYR A 172 19.57 17.16 20.63
C TYR A 172 19.32 16.50 19.27
N LEU A 173 19.42 17.25 18.18
CA LEU A 173 19.28 16.78 16.82
C LEU A 173 20.52 17.10 16.00
N ASP A 174 21.07 16.10 15.34
CA ASP A 174 22.15 16.28 14.37
C ASP A 174 21.65 17.17 13.21
N SER A 175 22.16 18.39 13.14
CA SER A 175 21.75 19.38 12.14
C SER A 175 22.09 18.95 10.71
N HIS A 176 23.19 18.21 10.51
CA HIS A 176 23.57 17.66 9.20
C HIS A 176 22.58 16.58 8.76
N LEU A 177 22.28 15.61 9.65
CA LEU A 177 21.30 14.58 9.35
C LEU A 177 19.91 15.18 9.08
N LEU A 178 19.51 16.21 9.84
CA LEU A 178 18.24 16.90 9.61
C LEU A 178 18.19 17.52 8.20
N ALA A 179 19.26 18.22 7.79
CA ALA A 179 19.35 18.84 6.48
C ALA A 179 19.31 17.78 5.35
N ASP A 180 20.09 16.71 5.52
CA ASP A 180 20.14 15.60 4.55
C ASP A 180 18.78 14.91 4.39
N VAL A 181 18.11 14.61 5.49
CA VAL A 181 16.78 13.98 5.48
C VAL A 181 15.74 14.89 4.84
N ILE A 182 15.77 16.21 5.14
CA ILE A 182 14.85 17.18 4.53
C ILE A 182 15.08 17.27 3.02
N ALA A 183 16.33 17.31 2.57
CA ALA A 183 16.69 17.41 1.16
C ALA A 183 16.29 16.15 0.39
N ASN A 184 16.72 14.98 0.86
CA ASN A 184 16.49 13.69 0.19
C ASN A 184 15.01 13.26 0.15
N LEU A 185 14.21 13.65 1.13
CA LEU A 185 12.77 13.39 1.14
C LEU A 185 11.94 14.54 0.55
N ASN A 186 12.58 15.54 -0.05
CA ASN A 186 11.95 16.70 -0.67
C ASN A 186 10.90 17.35 0.27
N LEU A 187 11.31 17.68 1.50
CA LEU A 187 10.45 18.25 2.52
C LEU A 187 10.60 19.78 2.64
N HIS A 188 11.60 20.39 2.01
CA HIS A 188 11.87 21.83 2.06
C HIS A 188 10.64 22.72 1.84
N PRO A 189 9.81 22.48 0.79
CA PRO A 189 8.65 23.32 0.52
C PRO A 189 7.52 23.16 1.55
N LEU A 190 7.64 22.15 2.43
CA LEU A 190 6.58 21.75 3.36
C LEU A 190 6.87 22.13 4.81
N LEU A 191 8.09 22.61 5.12
CA LEU A 191 8.57 22.81 6.49
C LEU A 191 7.68 23.72 7.33
N ASN A 192 7.15 24.76 6.73
CA ASN A 192 6.29 25.76 7.40
C ASN A 192 4.80 25.38 7.34
N LEU A 193 4.43 24.29 6.66
CA LEU A 193 3.04 23.87 6.61
C LEU A 193 2.65 23.13 7.89
N PRO A 194 1.41 23.36 8.38
CA PRO A 194 0.84 22.54 9.45
C PRO A 194 0.81 21.06 9.04
N VAL A 195 1.17 20.19 9.96
CA VAL A 195 1.17 18.72 9.67
C VAL A 195 -0.22 18.21 9.31
N SER A 196 -1.27 18.83 9.82
CA SER A 196 -2.67 18.55 9.47
C SER A 196 -2.99 18.73 7.97
N ASN A 197 -2.28 19.65 7.31
CA ASN A 197 -2.51 20.00 5.90
C ASN A 197 -1.68 19.19 4.91
N LEU A 198 -0.86 18.28 5.39
CA LEU A 198 -0.04 17.41 4.54
C LEU A 198 -0.91 16.35 3.85
N SER A 199 -0.66 16.11 2.56
CA SER A 199 -1.24 14.98 1.84
C SER A 199 -0.75 13.64 2.41
N ASN A 200 -1.43 12.53 2.08
CA ASN A 200 -1.04 11.20 2.57
C ASN A 200 0.41 10.85 2.23
N GLY A 201 0.85 11.13 1.00
CA GLY A 201 2.25 10.92 0.58
C GLY A 201 3.25 11.82 1.31
N GLN A 202 2.89 13.10 1.53
CA GLN A 202 3.71 14.05 2.29
C GLN A 202 3.82 13.64 3.76
N THR A 203 2.70 13.24 4.38
CA THR A 203 2.67 12.72 5.75
C THR A 203 3.57 11.48 5.90
N ARG A 204 3.57 10.59 4.90
CA ARG A 204 4.42 9.39 4.91
C ARG A 204 5.90 9.75 4.85
N ARG A 205 6.30 10.66 3.95
CA ARG A 205 7.68 11.16 3.89
C ARG A 205 8.11 11.79 5.20
N ALA A 206 7.25 12.60 5.81
CA ALA A 206 7.50 13.22 7.11
C ALA A 206 7.70 12.20 8.24
N ARG A 207 6.93 11.11 8.25
CA ARG A 207 7.06 10.02 9.25
C ARG A 207 8.35 9.23 9.06
N ILE A 208 8.72 8.93 7.81
CA ILE A 208 10.01 8.28 7.51
C ILE A 208 11.16 9.19 7.97
N ALA A 209 11.09 10.50 7.65
CA ALA A 209 12.06 11.48 8.11
C ALA A 209 12.23 11.47 9.63
N LYS A 210 11.14 11.57 10.37
CA LYS A 210 11.17 11.58 11.84
C LYS A 210 11.75 10.29 12.44
N ALA A 211 11.42 9.14 11.86
CA ALA A 211 11.95 7.86 12.31
C ALA A 211 13.46 7.74 12.05
N LEU A 212 13.96 8.24 10.92
CA LEU A 212 15.40 8.25 10.61
C LEU A 212 16.18 9.20 11.52
N LEU A 213 15.59 10.35 11.87
CA LEU A 213 16.21 11.31 12.82
C LEU A 213 16.40 10.72 14.22
N ALA A 214 15.60 9.71 14.59
CA ALA A 214 15.79 8.97 15.85
C ALA A 214 17.01 8.02 15.82
N LYS A 215 17.70 7.87 14.67
CA LYS A 215 18.86 6.97 14.47
C LYS A 215 18.61 5.54 14.99
N PRO A 216 17.52 4.86 14.58
CA PRO A 216 17.25 3.51 15.04
C PRO A 216 18.31 2.54 14.51
N LYS A 217 18.52 1.40 15.21
CA LYS A 217 19.35 0.30 14.70
C LYS A 217 18.60 -0.55 13.67
N LEU A 218 17.27 -0.63 13.82
CA LEU A 218 16.37 -1.34 12.91
C LEU A 218 15.19 -0.45 12.56
N LEU A 219 14.91 -0.33 11.27
CA LEU A 219 13.76 0.40 10.74
C LEU A 219 12.79 -0.58 10.05
N LEU A 220 11.61 -0.70 10.62
CA LEU A 220 10.52 -1.52 10.12
C LEU A 220 9.51 -0.63 9.37
N LEU A 221 9.40 -0.82 8.06
CA LEU A 221 8.54 -0.03 7.19
C LEU A 221 7.41 -0.88 6.63
N ASP A 222 6.18 -0.60 7.04
CA ASP A 222 5.00 -1.30 6.56
C ASP A 222 4.42 -0.61 5.33
N GLY A 223 4.57 -1.22 4.16
CA GLY A 223 4.11 -0.71 2.87
C GLY A 223 4.64 0.69 2.54
N PRO A 224 5.98 0.95 2.57
CA PRO A 224 6.51 2.31 2.49
C PRO A 224 6.18 3.03 1.19
N PHE A 225 5.95 2.30 0.12
CA PHE A 225 5.72 2.84 -1.23
C PHE A 225 4.23 2.96 -1.60
N MET A 226 3.32 2.47 -0.75
CA MET A 226 1.87 2.52 -1.05
C MET A 226 1.36 3.97 -1.02
N GLY A 227 0.56 4.36 -2.01
CA GLY A 227 0.02 5.73 -2.13
C GLY A 227 1.06 6.80 -2.49
N LEU A 228 2.25 6.38 -2.94
CA LEU A 228 3.28 7.28 -3.49
C LEU A 228 3.28 7.20 -5.02
N ASP A 229 3.52 8.34 -5.65
CA ASP A 229 3.73 8.38 -7.08
C ASP A 229 5.06 7.69 -7.47
N PRO A 230 5.21 7.24 -8.73
CA PRO A 230 6.37 6.48 -9.16
C PRO A 230 7.70 7.22 -8.98
N MET A 231 7.74 8.55 -9.18
CA MET A 231 8.96 9.33 -9.01
C MET A 231 9.36 9.44 -7.54
N THR A 232 8.40 9.76 -6.67
CA THR A 232 8.63 9.79 -5.21
C THR A 232 9.05 8.41 -4.69
N THR A 233 8.47 7.32 -5.22
CA THR A 233 8.87 5.95 -4.86
C THR A 233 10.33 5.68 -5.19
N LEU A 234 10.78 6.06 -6.39
CA LEU A 234 12.18 5.92 -6.80
C LEU A 234 13.12 6.72 -5.90
N HIS A 235 12.77 7.98 -5.60
CA HIS A 235 13.58 8.85 -4.73
C HIS A 235 13.69 8.28 -3.32
N ILE A 236 12.58 7.85 -2.71
CA ILE A 236 12.63 7.25 -1.37
C ILE A 236 13.41 5.94 -1.38
N SER A 237 13.23 5.10 -2.41
CA SER A 237 13.98 3.85 -2.52
C SER A 237 15.48 4.08 -2.63
N SER A 238 15.93 5.05 -3.45
CA SER A 238 17.35 5.41 -3.58
C SER A 238 17.92 5.99 -2.28
N PHE A 239 17.16 6.80 -1.57
CA PHE A 239 17.56 7.33 -0.27
C PHE A 239 17.69 6.22 0.79
N LEU A 240 16.71 5.31 0.86
CA LEU A 240 16.79 4.15 1.76
C LEU A 240 17.98 3.25 1.40
N GLN A 241 18.33 3.13 0.11
CA GLN A 241 19.53 2.43 -0.32
C GLN A 241 20.81 3.09 0.21
N GLN A 242 20.95 4.41 0.08
CA GLN A 242 22.10 5.13 0.63
C GLN A 242 22.26 4.93 2.13
N MET A 243 21.12 4.97 2.87
CA MET A 243 21.12 4.70 4.31
C MET A 243 21.53 3.25 4.62
N ALA A 244 21.04 2.30 3.84
CA ALA A 244 21.37 0.88 3.99
C ALA A 244 22.86 0.61 3.73
N GLU A 245 23.46 1.24 2.72
CA GLU A 245 24.89 1.14 2.38
C GLU A 245 25.80 1.69 3.48
N GLN A 246 25.33 2.64 4.29
CA GLN A 246 26.01 3.16 5.47
C GLN A 246 25.94 2.22 6.69
N SER A 247 25.39 1.01 6.52
CA SER A 247 25.28 -0.06 7.53
C SER A 247 24.46 0.28 8.77
N SER A 248 23.71 1.37 8.77
CA SER A 248 22.78 1.74 9.86
C SER A 248 21.73 2.73 9.36
N PRO A 249 20.42 2.43 9.52
CA PRO A 249 19.81 1.26 10.16
C PRO A 249 19.73 0.03 9.25
N ASN A 250 19.57 -1.17 9.84
CA ASN A 250 19.02 -2.31 9.10
C ASN A 250 17.58 -1.99 8.70
N ILE A 251 17.17 -2.35 7.50
CA ILE A 251 15.85 -2.00 6.99
C ILE A 251 15.06 -3.28 6.68
N ILE A 252 13.83 -3.35 7.18
CA ILE A 252 12.87 -4.39 6.82
C ILE A 252 11.65 -3.72 6.20
N LEU A 253 11.35 -4.05 4.95
CA LEU A 253 10.19 -3.56 4.21
C LEU A 253 9.08 -4.61 4.18
N SER A 254 7.83 -4.22 4.35
CA SER A 254 6.71 -5.06 3.93
C SER A 254 6.25 -4.65 2.53
N LEU A 255 6.09 -5.65 1.64
CA LEU A 255 5.72 -5.45 0.25
C LEU A 255 4.58 -6.40 -0.14
N ARG A 256 3.74 -5.98 -1.08
CA ARG A 256 2.69 -6.84 -1.64
C ARG A 256 3.29 -7.80 -2.66
N VAL A 257 2.61 -8.93 -2.87
CA VAL A 257 2.92 -9.81 -4.00
C VAL A 257 2.56 -9.08 -5.28
N GLY A 258 3.58 -8.69 -6.05
CA GLY A 258 3.43 -7.87 -7.27
C GLY A 258 4.20 -6.55 -7.21
N ASP A 259 4.49 -6.03 -6.01
CA ASP A 259 5.37 -4.87 -5.85
C ASP A 259 6.81 -5.23 -6.24
N ASP A 260 7.53 -4.28 -6.83
CA ASP A 260 8.94 -4.46 -7.16
C ASP A 260 9.78 -4.46 -5.88
N ILE A 261 10.55 -5.52 -5.68
CA ILE A 261 11.51 -5.59 -4.58
C ILE A 261 12.75 -4.78 -4.98
N PRO A 262 13.11 -3.70 -4.26
CA PRO A 262 14.28 -2.90 -4.55
C PRO A 262 15.57 -3.73 -4.68
N SER A 263 16.49 -3.32 -5.57
CA SER A 263 17.72 -4.07 -5.85
C SER A 263 18.64 -4.22 -4.65
N TRP A 264 18.63 -3.24 -3.75
CA TRP A 264 19.44 -3.20 -2.53
C TRP A 264 18.95 -4.13 -1.41
N ILE A 265 17.75 -4.71 -1.52
CA ILE A 265 17.25 -5.73 -0.59
C ILE A 265 18.04 -7.02 -0.78
N THR A 266 18.63 -7.52 0.31
CA THR A 266 19.51 -8.70 0.32
C THR A 266 18.76 -10.00 0.57
N HIS A 267 17.73 -9.94 1.44
CA HIS A 267 16.99 -11.11 1.91
C HIS A 267 15.49 -10.96 1.70
N VAL A 268 14.80 -12.07 1.53
CA VAL A 268 13.34 -12.10 1.34
C VAL A 268 12.73 -13.15 2.27
N LEU A 269 11.61 -12.77 2.91
CA LEU A 269 10.77 -13.65 3.70
C LEU A 269 9.36 -13.63 3.10
N VAL A 270 8.83 -14.79 2.73
CA VAL A 270 7.52 -14.93 2.12
C VAL A 270 6.57 -15.58 3.10
N ILE A 271 5.45 -14.89 3.36
CA ILE A 271 4.37 -15.39 4.22
C ILE A 271 3.23 -15.87 3.33
N ASP A 272 2.81 -17.12 3.56
CA ASP A 272 1.65 -17.70 2.95
C ASP A 272 0.65 -18.08 4.07
N PRO A 273 -0.53 -17.43 4.11
CA PRO A 273 -1.51 -17.68 5.17
C PRO A 273 -2.05 -19.11 5.18
N ASP A 274 -1.92 -19.84 4.06
CA ASP A 274 -2.43 -21.21 3.91
C ASP A 274 -1.49 -22.27 4.48
N THR A 275 -0.28 -21.91 4.91
CA THR A 275 0.69 -22.84 5.54
C THR A 275 0.57 -22.83 7.06
N ASN A 276 0.84 -23.96 7.72
CA ASN A 276 0.80 -24.08 9.18
C ASN A 276 1.78 -23.15 9.89
N THR A 277 2.98 -22.99 9.36
CA THR A 277 4.02 -22.10 9.88
C THR A 277 3.86 -20.66 9.39
N LYS A 278 3.00 -20.45 8.38
CA LYS A 278 2.81 -19.21 7.64
C LYS A 278 4.06 -18.65 6.95
N VAL A 279 5.27 -19.07 7.30
CA VAL A 279 6.51 -18.74 6.58
C VAL A 279 6.76 -19.83 5.52
N ARG A 280 6.75 -19.45 4.26
CA ARG A 280 6.92 -20.37 3.13
C ARG A 280 8.35 -20.39 2.59
N TYR A 281 8.97 -19.22 2.49
CA TYR A 281 10.35 -19.07 2.01
C TYR A 281 11.06 -18.03 2.87
N GLN A 282 12.31 -18.29 3.19
CA GLN A 282 13.16 -17.37 3.94
C GLN A 282 14.61 -17.56 3.53
N GLY A 283 15.30 -16.47 3.22
CA GLY A 283 16.72 -16.52 2.89
C GLY A 283 17.15 -15.38 1.98
N THR A 284 18.34 -15.54 1.38
CA THR A 284 18.85 -14.57 0.42
C THR A 284 17.92 -14.47 -0.80
N ARG A 285 17.87 -13.28 -1.41
CA ARG A 285 17.06 -13.04 -2.61
C ARG A 285 17.33 -14.08 -3.71
N GLY A 286 18.60 -14.49 -3.87
CA GLY A 286 19.00 -15.49 -4.85
C GLY A 286 18.53 -16.91 -4.51
N SER A 287 18.55 -17.31 -3.22
CA SER A 287 18.08 -18.64 -2.80
C SER A 287 16.56 -18.74 -2.97
N VAL A 288 15.82 -17.76 -2.48
CA VAL A 288 14.34 -17.73 -2.63
C VAL A 288 13.94 -17.74 -4.11
N TRP A 289 14.72 -17.06 -4.97
CA TRP A 289 14.50 -17.11 -6.42
C TRP A 289 14.69 -18.51 -7.01
N LYS A 290 15.75 -19.24 -6.60
CA LYS A 290 15.99 -20.61 -7.03
C LYS A 290 14.87 -21.55 -6.59
N ASP A 291 14.42 -21.45 -5.33
CA ASP A 291 13.35 -22.27 -4.79
C ASP A 291 12.05 -22.05 -5.54
N LEU A 292 11.71 -20.80 -5.86
CA LEU A 292 10.55 -20.45 -6.67
C LEU A 292 10.62 -20.97 -8.11
N HIS A 293 11.82 -21.09 -8.68
CA HIS A 293 12.02 -21.62 -10.05
C HIS A 293 11.90 -23.13 -10.11
N MET A 294 12.32 -23.84 -9.06
CA MET A 294 12.25 -25.29 -8.98
C MET A 294 10.82 -25.79 -8.82
N MET A 295 9.92 -24.98 -8.28
CA MET A 295 8.51 -25.35 -8.12
C MET A 295 7.76 -25.23 -9.46
N ARG A 296 7.34 -26.37 -10.03
CA ARG A 296 6.52 -26.49 -11.24
C ARG A 296 5.01 -26.32 -10.94
N GLY A 297 4.61 -25.34 -10.14
CA GLY A 297 3.21 -25.03 -9.90
C GLY A 297 2.82 -23.74 -10.61
N ASP A 298 1.76 -23.72 -11.39
CA ASP A 298 1.25 -22.53 -12.09
C ASP A 298 0.20 -21.80 -11.22
N ASP A 299 0.50 -21.66 -9.92
CA ASP A 299 -0.31 -20.87 -9.01
C ASP A 299 -0.08 -19.37 -9.31
N GLY A 300 -1.16 -18.61 -9.42
CA GLY A 300 -1.09 -17.16 -9.65
C GLY A 300 -0.23 -16.41 -8.60
N PHE A 301 -0.14 -16.98 -7.37
CA PHE A 301 0.75 -16.50 -6.32
C PHE A 301 2.22 -16.61 -6.70
N HIS A 302 2.70 -17.77 -7.11
CA HIS A 302 4.09 -18.00 -7.53
C HIS A 302 4.47 -17.16 -8.76
N THR A 303 3.56 -17.04 -9.72
CA THR A 303 3.79 -16.21 -10.91
C THR A 303 3.94 -14.74 -10.55
N SER A 304 3.10 -14.22 -9.65
CA SER A 304 3.19 -12.83 -9.18
C SER A 304 4.45 -12.59 -8.34
N LEU A 305 4.78 -13.53 -7.46
CA LEU A 305 5.98 -13.45 -6.63
C LEU A 305 7.27 -13.53 -7.47
N ARG A 306 7.30 -14.39 -8.50
CA ARG A 306 8.41 -14.40 -9.48
C ARG A 306 8.58 -13.05 -10.16
N ARG A 307 7.48 -12.37 -10.52
CA ARG A 307 7.53 -11.02 -11.10
C ARG A 307 8.12 -9.99 -10.14
N SER A 308 7.78 -10.05 -8.86
CA SER A 308 8.31 -9.14 -7.84
C SER A 308 9.81 -9.29 -7.61
N ILE A 309 10.33 -10.53 -7.68
CA ILE A 309 11.74 -10.83 -7.44
C ILE A 309 12.60 -10.58 -8.67
N ILE A 310 12.04 -10.69 -9.89
CA ILE A 310 12.77 -10.35 -11.12
C ILE A 310 13.06 -8.85 -11.12
N LEU A 311 14.33 -8.50 -11.31
CA LEU A 311 14.75 -7.12 -11.52
C LEU A 311 13.91 -6.44 -12.60
N SER A 312 13.55 -5.20 -12.40
CA SER A 312 12.74 -4.35 -13.31
C SER A 312 13.24 -4.31 -14.77
N SER A 313 14.50 -4.66 -15.00
CA SER A 313 15.10 -4.79 -16.34
C SER A 313 14.53 -5.93 -17.22
N ALA A 314 13.88 -6.94 -16.63
CA ALA A 314 13.32 -8.07 -17.38
C ALA A 314 11.86 -7.86 -17.81
N ARG A 315 11.18 -6.80 -17.33
CA ARG A 315 9.77 -6.53 -17.65
C ARG A 315 9.50 -6.24 -19.13
N ALA A 316 10.45 -5.66 -19.83
CA ALA A 316 10.25 -5.21 -21.22
C ALA A 316 10.22 -6.32 -22.29
N SER A 317 10.67 -7.54 -21.99
CA SER A 317 10.84 -8.58 -23.02
C SER A 317 9.63 -9.50 -23.21
N ARG A 318 8.62 -9.45 -22.36
CA ARG A 318 7.49 -10.42 -22.38
C ARG A 318 6.15 -9.90 -22.92
N ALA A 319 6.06 -8.62 -23.28
CA ALA A 319 4.81 -8.03 -23.81
C ALA A 319 4.45 -8.47 -25.25
N LYS A 320 5.21 -9.33 -25.91
CA LYS A 320 5.03 -9.65 -27.34
C LYS A 320 4.35 -10.97 -27.67
N SER A 321 3.80 -11.71 -26.71
CA SER A 321 3.12 -12.97 -27.03
C SER A 321 1.69 -13.02 -26.44
N HIS A 322 0.87 -12.02 -26.73
CA HIS A 322 -0.54 -12.09 -26.34
C HIS A 322 -1.38 -12.34 -27.57
N GLY A 323 -1.85 -13.60 -27.68
CA GLY A 323 -2.75 -14.02 -28.75
C GLY A 323 -4.10 -13.29 -28.67
N LYS A 324 -4.74 -13.17 -29.82
CA LYS A 324 -6.09 -12.63 -29.99
C LYS A 324 -7.07 -13.36 -29.05
N GLY A 325 -7.68 -12.60 -28.12
CA GLY A 325 -8.74 -13.13 -27.25
C GLY A 325 -8.49 -13.08 -25.74
N GLN A 326 -7.41 -12.45 -25.26
CA GLN A 326 -7.21 -12.29 -23.81
C GLN A 326 -8.07 -11.14 -23.26
N LEU A 327 -8.84 -11.45 -22.21
CA LEU A 327 -9.53 -10.49 -21.36
C LEU A 327 -8.52 -9.87 -20.37
N SER A 328 -8.76 -8.62 -19.96
CA SER A 328 -8.06 -8.00 -18.83
C SER A 328 -8.37 -8.74 -17.51
N ARG A 329 -7.66 -8.39 -16.42
CA ARG A 329 -7.89 -8.97 -15.08
C ARG A 329 -9.33 -8.80 -14.60
N ASP A 330 -9.96 -7.69 -14.93
CA ASP A 330 -11.34 -7.37 -14.57
C ASP A 330 -12.36 -7.79 -15.64
N GLY A 331 -11.94 -8.56 -16.65
CA GLY A 331 -12.81 -8.98 -17.74
C GLY A 331 -13.17 -7.89 -18.74
N SER A 332 -12.57 -6.69 -18.63
CA SER A 332 -12.81 -5.59 -19.59
C SER A 332 -12.26 -5.96 -20.97
N PRO A 333 -12.93 -5.53 -22.09
CA PRO A 333 -12.48 -5.83 -23.43
C PRO A 333 -11.13 -5.17 -23.73
N VAL A 334 -10.26 -5.90 -24.43
CA VAL A 334 -8.91 -5.43 -24.82
C VAL A 334 -8.98 -4.27 -25.79
N THR A 335 -9.97 -4.26 -26.66
CA THR A 335 -10.19 -3.21 -27.65
C THR A 335 -11.17 -2.18 -27.12
N HIS A 336 -10.94 -0.91 -27.48
CA HIS A 336 -11.85 0.17 -27.15
C HIS A 336 -13.20 -0.03 -27.85
N VAL A 337 -14.26 -0.16 -27.06
CA VAL A 337 -15.63 -0.06 -27.55
C VAL A 337 -16.11 1.34 -27.22
N PRO A 338 -16.43 2.19 -28.24
CA PRO A 338 -16.91 3.53 -27.98
C PRO A 338 -18.24 3.49 -27.21
N ILE A 339 -18.26 4.16 -26.04
CA ILE A 339 -19.49 4.35 -25.27
C ILE A 339 -20.14 5.64 -25.78
N PRO A 340 -21.47 5.69 -26.01
CA PRO A 340 -22.14 6.92 -26.35
C PRO A 340 -21.94 7.97 -25.26
N LEU A 341 -21.34 9.12 -25.63
CA LEU A 341 -21.11 10.21 -24.69
C LEU A 341 -22.42 10.98 -24.46
N GLY A 342 -22.76 11.16 -23.18
CA GLY A 342 -23.92 11.93 -22.78
C GLY A 342 -23.60 13.38 -22.43
N GLU A 343 -24.47 13.99 -21.62
CA GLU A 343 -24.34 15.34 -21.10
C GLU A 343 -23.10 15.50 -20.22
N PRO A 344 -22.53 16.71 -20.10
CA PRO A 344 -21.44 16.96 -19.17
C PRO A 344 -21.94 16.87 -17.72
N LEU A 345 -21.22 16.09 -16.90
CA LEU A 345 -21.48 15.95 -15.46
C LEU A 345 -20.62 16.90 -14.64
N VAL A 346 -19.41 17.17 -15.10
CA VAL A 346 -18.45 18.12 -14.49
C VAL A 346 -17.93 19.03 -15.60
N GLU A 347 -18.02 20.33 -15.39
CA GLU A 347 -17.45 21.34 -16.28
C GLU A 347 -16.62 22.32 -15.47
N MET A 348 -15.36 22.45 -15.81
CA MET A 348 -14.40 23.38 -15.22
C MET A 348 -13.86 24.31 -16.29
N GLN A 349 -13.95 25.63 -16.07
CA GLN A 349 -13.61 26.65 -17.07
C GLN A 349 -12.64 27.67 -16.46
N GLY A 350 -11.32 27.41 -16.51
CA GLY A 350 -10.30 28.30 -15.95
C GLY A 350 -10.20 28.23 -14.42
N VAL A 351 -10.33 27.03 -13.85
CA VAL A 351 -10.31 26.84 -12.40
C VAL A 351 -8.89 27.02 -11.86
N LYS A 352 -8.74 27.93 -10.88
CA LYS A 352 -7.50 28.16 -10.12
C LYS A 352 -7.76 28.04 -8.62
N VAL A 353 -6.96 27.25 -7.92
CA VAL A 353 -7.06 27.09 -6.46
C VAL A 353 -5.76 27.56 -5.81
N SER A 354 -5.88 28.48 -4.88
CA SER A 354 -4.73 29.05 -4.17
C SER A 354 -4.99 29.06 -2.67
N TYR A 355 -3.95 28.83 -1.89
CA TYR A 355 -3.94 28.91 -0.42
C TYR A 355 -2.98 30.02 0.02
N GLY A 356 -3.27 30.66 1.14
CA GLY A 356 -2.44 31.71 1.76
C GLY A 356 -3.26 32.90 2.23
N VAL A 357 -2.71 33.65 3.18
CA VAL A 357 -3.31 34.87 3.73
C VAL A 357 -3.06 36.03 2.75
N ASP A 358 -3.86 37.05 2.77
CA ASP A 358 -4.06 38.18 1.83
C ASP A 358 -2.84 38.93 1.27
N ASN A 359 -1.63 38.51 1.56
CA ASN A 359 -0.42 39.06 0.94
C ASN A 359 -0.07 38.27 -0.33
N GLU A 360 -0.02 38.93 -1.48
CA GLU A 360 0.29 38.32 -2.80
C GLU A 360 1.61 37.52 -2.80
N SER A 361 2.57 37.84 -1.95
CA SER A 361 3.85 37.14 -1.81
C SER A 361 3.76 35.77 -1.08
N SER A 362 2.66 35.48 -0.36
CA SER A 362 2.44 34.22 0.38
C SER A 362 1.42 33.30 -0.27
N LYS A 363 0.79 33.73 -1.35
CA LYS A 363 -0.27 32.98 -2.03
C LYS A 363 0.33 31.85 -2.87
N ARG A 364 0.06 30.61 -2.48
CA ARG A 364 0.51 29.41 -3.20
C ARG A 364 -0.63 28.81 -4.02
N THR A 365 -0.51 28.86 -5.33
CA THR A 365 -1.46 28.18 -6.23
C THR A 365 -1.12 26.70 -6.31
N VAL A 366 -2.09 25.83 -6.04
CA VAL A 366 -1.96 24.37 -6.04
C VAL A 366 -2.55 23.74 -7.29
N LEU A 367 -3.56 24.38 -7.90
CA LEU A 367 -4.21 23.87 -9.10
C LEU A 367 -4.45 25.04 -10.07
N GLY A 368 -4.19 24.82 -11.36
CA GLY A 368 -4.47 25.81 -12.40
C GLY A 368 -3.44 26.95 -12.49
N ASN A 369 -2.19 26.76 -12.04
CA ASN A 369 -1.10 27.73 -12.14
C ASN A 369 -0.43 27.71 -13.54
N TRP A 370 -1.24 27.75 -14.62
CA TRP A 370 -0.75 27.71 -15.98
C TRP A 370 -1.71 28.40 -16.94
N SER A 371 -1.18 28.77 -18.11
CA SER A 371 -1.97 29.17 -19.27
C SER A 371 -1.74 28.19 -20.41
N GLU A 372 -2.76 27.94 -21.17
CA GLU A 372 -2.75 27.03 -22.33
C GLU A 372 -3.36 27.77 -23.53
N SER A 373 -2.72 27.65 -24.69
CA SER A 373 -3.27 28.17 -25.93
C SER A 373 -4.18 27.11 -26.55
N VAL A 374 -5.50 27.33 -26.51
CA VAL A 374 -6.51 26.49 -27.15
C VAL A 374 -7.22 27.30 -28.21
N ASP A 375 -7.19 26.84 -29.45
CA ASP A 375 -7.82 27.51 -30.59
C ASP A 375 -7.37 28.96 -30.79
N GLY A 376 -6.08 29.27 -30.50
CA GLY A 376 -5.52 30.59 -30.65
C GLY A 376 -5.92 31.60 -29.58
N THR A 377 -6.65 31.17 -28.55
CA THR A 377 -6.95 31.94 -27.32
C THR A 377 -6.16 31.44 -26.15
N GLU A 378 -5.53 32.35 -25.39
CA GLU A 378 -4.90 31.97 -24.11
C GLU A 378 -5.99 31.70 -23.06
N LYS A 379 -6.02 30.45 -22.57
CA LYS A 379 -6.91 30.03 -21.49
C LYS A 379 -6.08 29.82 -20.23
N GLU A 380 -6.36 30.59 -19.20
CA GLU A 380 -5.73 30.44 -17.90
C GLU A 380 -6.47 29.42 -17.02
N GLY A 381 -5.72 28.71 -16.18
CA GLY A 381 -6.26 27.74 -15.22
C GLY A 381 -6.61 26.40 -15.82
N LEU A 382 -7.31 25.58 -15.05
CA LEU A 382 -7.73 24.24 -15.47
C LEU A 382 -9.04 24.32 -16.29
N TRP A 383 -8.99 23.79 -17.51
CA TRP A 383 -10.13 23.58 -18.38
C TRP A 383 -10.33 22.07 -18.55
N TRP A 384 -11.43 21.53 -18.02
CA TRP A 384 -11.69 20.10 -18.04
C TRP A 384 -13.17 19.78 -17.93
N ASN A 385 -13.60 18.82 -18.73
CA ASN A 385 -14.97 18.35 -18.74
C ASN A 385 -15.02 16.84 -18.57
N VAL A 386 -15.99 16.36 -17.78
CA VAL A 386 -16.30 14.94 -17.66
C VAL A 386 -17.73 14.71 -18.09
N ARG A 387 -17.93 13.86 -19.07
CA ARG A 387 -19.24 13.54 -19.63
C ARG A 387 -19.78 12.23 -19.08
N ARG A 388 -21.08 12.08 -19.12
CA ARG A 388 -21.78 10.83 -18.82
C ARG A 388 -21.25 9.71 -19.72
N GLY A 389 -20.89 8.57 -19.14
CA GLY A 389 -20.26 7.43 -19.83
C GLY A 389 -18.73 7.47 -19.90
N GLU A 390 -18.08 8.60 -19.59
CA GLU A 390 -16.61 8.67 -19.58
C GLU A 390 -16.02 8.02 -18.33
N ARG A 391 -14.80 7.50 -18.50
CA ARG A 391 -14.08 6.77 -17.47
C ARG A 391 -12.62 7.22 -17.41
N TRP A 392 -12.34 8.12 -16.47
CA TRP A 392 -11.12 8.87 -16.35
C TRP A 392 -10.17 8.32 -15.29
N GLY A 393 -8.87 8.23 -15.65
CA GLY A 393 -7.77 8.14 -14.70
C GLY A 393 -7.21 9.54 -14.40
N VAL A 394 -7.15 9.92 -13.14
CA VAL A 394 -6.58 11.21 -12.70
C VAL A 394 -5.21 10.94 -12.08
N PHE A 395 -4.16 11.39 -12.74
CA PHE A 395 -2.77 11.15 -12.39
C PHE A 395 -2.04 12.45 -12.03
N GLY A 396 -0.83 12.35 -11.57
CA GLY A 396 0.07 13.45 -11.23
C GLY A 396 0.87 13.19 -9.97
N PRO A 397 1.98 13.89 -9.78
CA PRO A 397 2.81 13.73 -8.57
C PRO A 397 2.06 14.05 -7.28
N ASN A 398 2.62 13.63 -6.15
CA ASN A 398 2.04 13.93 -4.86
C ASN A 398 2.13 15.43 -4.58
N GLY A 399 0.97 16.05 -4.30
CA GLY A 399 0.86 17.50 -4.12
C GLY A 399 0.44 18.27 -5.37
N SER A 400 0.19 17.59 -6.50
CA SER A 400 -0.30 18.23 -7.75
C SER A 400 -1.76 18.70 -7.71
N GLY A 401 -2.45 18.55 -6.58
CA GLY A 401 -3.84 19.00 -6.44
C GLY A 401 -4.91 17.98 -6.84
N LYS A 402 -4.59 16.68 -7.01
CA LYS A 402 -5.58 15.63 -7.32
C LYS A 402 -6.73 15.57 -6.33
N THR A 403 -6.42 15.47 -5.04
CA THR A 403 -7.43 15.45 -3.98
C THR A 403 -8.19 16.79 -3.91
N THR A 404 -7.50 17.92 -4.15
CA THR A 404 -8.13 19.23 -4.27
C THR A 404 -9.12 19.26 -5.44
N LEU A 405 -8.75 18.73 -6.60
CA LEU A 405 -9.63 18.62 -7.77
C LEU A 405 -10.91 17.82 -7.43
N LEU A 406 -10.76 16.67 -6.75
CA LEU A 406 -11.92 15.87 -6.34
C LEU A 406 -12.76 16.57 -5.28
N SER A 407 -12.14 17.25 -4.29
CA SER A 407 -12.89 17.99 -3.27
C SER A 407 -13.68 19.17 -3.82
N LEU A 408 -13.25 19.75 -4.95
CA LEU A 408 -14.06 20.72 -5.70
C LEU A 408 -15.31 20.07 -6.29
N ILE A 409 -15.20 18.85 -6.81
CA ILE A 409 -16.34 18.11 -7.41
C ILE A 409 -17.31 17.67 -6.31
N THR A 410 -16.81 17.14 -5.19
CA THR A 410 -17.65 16.72 -4.05
C THR A 410 -18.19 17.91 -3.27
N SER A 411 -17.72 19.13 -3.57
CA SER A 411 -18.06 20.39 -2.86
C SER A 411 -17.63 20.43 -1.39
N ASP A 412 -16.61 19.64 -1.04
CA ASP A 412 -15.98 19.68 0.29
C ASP A 412 -14.97 20.83 0.40
N HIS A 413 -14.54 21.43 -0.73
CA HIS A 413 -13.58 22.51 -0.76
C HIS A 413 -14.29 23.87 -0.64
N PRO A 414 -13.85 24.77 0.28
CA PRO A 414 -14.54 26.06 0.51
C PRO A 414 -14.55 26.98 -0.73
N GLN A 415 -13.51 26.96 -1.56
CA GLN A 415 -13.45 27.78 -2.76
C GLN A 415 -14.39 27.31 -3.88
N THR A 416 -15.02 26.13 -3.78
CA THR A 416 -15.93 25.60 -4.80
C THR A 416 -17.04 26.57 -5.17
N TYR A 417 -17.52 27.34 -4.23
CA TYR A 417 -18.64 28.27 -4.42
C TYR A 417 -18.27 29.49 -5.26
N GLY A 418 -17.01 29.92 -5.25
CA GLY A 418 -16.52 31.05 -6.02
C GLY A 418 -15.86 30.71 -7.35
N LEU A 419 -15.71 29.42 -7.66
CA LEU A 419 -15.01 28.97 -8.85
C LEU A 419 -15.98 28.67 -10.01
N PRO A 420 -15.55 28.84 -11.28
CA PRO A 420 -16.37 28.57 -12.46
C PRO A 420 -16.51 27.06 -12.72
N ILE A 421 -17.27 26.40 -11.85
CA ILE A 421 -17.53 24.96 -11.89
C ILE A 421 -19.02 24.73 -12.03
N LYS A 422 -19.43 23.97 -13.05
CA LYS A 422 -20.78 23.44 -13.17
C LYS A 422 -20.76 21.93 -12.90
N LEU A 423 -21.69 21.50 -12.06
CA LEU A 423 -21.91 20.09 -11.75
C LEU A 423 -23.31 19.70 -12.22
N PHE A 424 -23.38 18.65 -13.04
CA PHE A 424 -24.64 18.22 -13.63
C PHE A 424 -25.38 19.36 -14.36
N GLY A 425 -24.60 20.21 -15.08
CA GLY A 425 -25.10 21.35 -15.85
C GLY A 425 -25.47 22.58 -15.03
N ARG A 426 -25.33 22.57 -13.68
CA ARG A 426 -25.71 23.67 -12.79
C ARG A 426 -24.54 24.14 -11.92
N SER A 427 -24.51 25.45 -11.63
CA SER A 427 -23.56 26.03 -10.69
C SER A 427 -23.98 25.79 -9.23
N ARG A 428 -23.04 25.95 -8.30
CA ARG A 428 -23.34 25.84 -6.87
C ARG A 428 -24.20 27.00 -6.35
N ILE A 429 -23.93 28.18 -6.87
CA ILE A 429 -24.70 29.41 -6.52
C ILE A 429 -25.76 29.60 -7.59
N PRO A 430 -27.02 29.83 -7.22
CA PRO A 430 -28.07 30.17 -8.17
C PRO A 430 -27.72 31.44 -8.95
N SER A 431 -27.97 31.44 -10.24
CA SER A 431 -27.89 32.63 -11.11
C SER A 431 -29.27 32.98 -11.67
N PRO A 432 -29.48 34.19 -12.18
CA PRO A 432 -30.78 34.56 -12.76
C PRO A 432 -31.20 33.59 -13.86
N GLY A 433 -32.29 32.85 -13.60
CA GLY A 433 -32.81 31.85 -14.53
C GLY A 433 -32.30 30.42 -14.37
N GLU A 434 -31.26 30.19 -13.53
CA GLU A 434 -30.73 28.86 -13.23
C GLU A 434 -30.79 28.56 -11.74
N LEU A 435 -31.41 27.44 -11.36
CA LEU A 435 -31.39 26.93 -10.00
C LEU A 435 -30.03 26.34 -9.68
N GLY A 436 -29.44 26.73 -8.55
CA GLY A 436 -28.22 26.11 -8.05
C GLY A 436 -28.42 24.64 -7.67
N ILE A 437 -27.34 23.86 -7.61
CA ILE A 437 -27.38 22.48 -7.14
C ILE A 437 -27.08 22.41 -5.62
N SER A 438 -27.95 21.74 -4.85
CA SER A 438 -27.76 21.58 -3.40
C SER A 438 -26.70 20.50 -3.09
N ILE A 439 -26.12 20.58 -1.88
CA ILE A 439 -25.14 19.56 -1.41
C ILE A 439 -25.81 18.18 -1.27
N PHE A 440 -27.04 18.11 -0.80
CA PHE A 440 -27.78 16.85 -0.64
C PHE A 440 -28.07 16.20 -2.01
N GLU A 441 -28.39 16.99 -3.01
CA GLU A 441 -28.57 16.48 -4.37
C GLU A 441 -27.25 15.95 -4.93
N LEU A 442 -26.13 16.65 -4.72
CA LEU A 442 -24.81 16.16 -5.11
C LEU A 442 -24.44 14.86 -4.42
N GLN A 443 -24.65 14.76 -3.10
CA GLN A 443 -24.35 13.54 -2.35
C GLN A 443 -25.18 12.35 -2.82
N SER A 444 -26.40 12.56 -3.31
CA SER A 444 -27.23 11.49 -3.86
C SER A 444 -26.76 11.04 -5.26
N ARG A 445 -26.07 11.90 -6.00
CA ARG A 445 -25.64 11.67 -7.39
C ARG A 445 -24.16 11.29 -7.51
N ILE A 446 -23.37 11.46 -6.44
CA ILE A 446 -21.94 11.15 -6.40
C ILE A 446 -21.66 10.03 -5.38
N GLY A 447 -21.07 8.95 -5.85
CA GLY A 447 -20.54 7.89 -4.99
C GLY A 447 -19.05 8.11 -4.78
N HIS A 448 -18.62 8.28 -3.52
CA HIS A 448 -17.23 8.64 -3.21
C HIS A 448 -16.60 7.68 -2.21
N SER A 449 -15.39 7.20 -2.55
CA SER A 449 -14.51 6.43 -1.66
C SER A 449 -13.08 6.97 -1.74
N SER A 450 -12.54 7.37 -0.58
CA SER A 450 -11.19 7.92 -0.47
C SER A 450 -10.53 7.54 0.87
N PRO A 451 -9.21 7.73 1.04
CA PRO A 451 -8.54 7.58 2.33
C PRO A 451 -9.08 8.54 3.39
N GLU A 452 -9.56 9.70 2.98
CA GLU A 452 -10.15 10.69 3.89
C GLU A 452 -11.51 10.23 4.41
N VAL A 453 -12.39 9.77 3.51
CA VAL A 453 -13.66 9.13 3.91
C VAL A 453 -13.39 8.00 4.89
N HIS A 454 -12.42 7.12 4.63
CA HIS A 454 -12.06 6.03 5.54
C HIS A 454 -11.62 6.52 6.93
N THR A 455 -10.85 7.60 6.98
CA THR A 455 -10.31 8.14 8.24
C THR A 455 -11.40 8.71 9.15
N TYR A 456 -12.36 9.44 8.55
CA TYR A 456 -13.41 10.13 9.29
C TYR A 456 -14.73 9.34 9.42
N PHE A 457 -14.79 8.17 8.75
CA PHE A 457 -16.02 7.36 8.79
C PHE A 457 -16.32 6.84 10.19
N PRO A 458 -17.59 6.88 10.65
CA PRO A 458 -17.99 6.41 11.97
C PRO A 458 -17.70 4.93 12.18
N LYS A 459 -16.78 4.63 13.09
CA LYS A 459 -16.25 3.26 13.29
C LYS A 459 -17.21 2.31 14.02
N ASN A 460 -18.24 2.84 14.67
CA ASN A 460 -19.19 2.06 15.49
C ASN A 460 -20.41 1.59 14.70
N LEU A 461 -20.50 1.92 13.40
CA LEU A 461 -21.61 1.46 12.56
C LEU A 461 -21.46 -0.02 12.22
N SER A 462 -22.55 -0.78 12.23
CA SER A 462 -22.58 -2.15 11.74
C SER A 462 -22.33 -2.18 10.21
N ILE A 463 -21.85 -3.31 9.71
CA ILE A 463 -21.53 -3.49 8.27
C ILE A 463 -22.75 -3.13 7.40
N ARG A 464 -23.95 -3.61 7.77
CA ARG A 464 -25.20 -3.29 7.07
C ARG A 464 -25.44 -1.77 7.06
N ARG A 465 -25.32 -1.11 8.23
CA ARG A 465 -25.51 0.33 8.36
C ARG A 465 -24.55 1.17 7.53
N VAL A 466 -23.31 0.69 7.34
CA VAL A 466 -22.34 1.35 6.45
C VAL A 466 -22.85 1.37 5.01
N LEU A 467 -23.38 0.27 4.50
CA LEU A 467 -23.94 0.21 3.14
C LEU A 467 -25.20 1.06 3.01
N GLU A 468 -26.12 0.95 3.97
CA GLU A 468 -27.35 1.74 4.03
C GLU A 468 -27.10 3.25 4.04
N SER A 469 -25.98 3.68 4.66
CA SER A 469 -25.61 5.10 4.73
C SER A 469 -25.32 5.75 3.38
N ALA A 470 -25.24 4.97 2.30
CA ALA A 470 -25.12 5.50 0.93
C ALA A 470 -26.36 6.31 0.49
N TRP A 471 -27.50 6.14 1.15
CA TRP A 471 -28.74 6.89 0.89
C TRP A 471 -29.10 7.84 2.02
N SER A 472 -28.18 8.15 2.92
CA SER A 472 -28.36 9.07 4.03
C SER A 472 -27.66 10.39 3.77
N ASP A 473 -28.22 11.47 4.30
CA ASP A 473 -27.59 12.79 4.28
C ASP A 473 -26.30 12.83 5.12
N THR A 474 -26.25 12.07 6.20
CA THR A 474 -25.05 11.87 7.02
C THR A 474 -24.86 10.38 7.30
N PRO A 475 -23.63 9.89 7.48
CA PRO A 475 -23.37 8.47 7.74
C PRO A 475 -24.08 7.94 9.00
N LEU A 476 -24.35 8.79 9.98
CA LEU A 476 -25.03 8.42 11.24
C LEU A 476 -26.55 8.36 11.11
N SER A 477 -27.14 9.10 10.17
CA SER A 477 -28.59 9.12 9.99
C SER A 477 -29.09 7.80 9.40
N LYS A 478 -30.28 7.35 9.78
CA LYS A 478 -30.90 6.13 9.27
C LYS A 478 -31.77 6.46 8.05
N PRO A 479 -31.42 6.02 6.84
CA PRO A 479 -32.22 6.28 5.66
C PRO A 479 -33.52 5.45 5.68
N ARG A 480 -34.53 5.95 4.99
CA ARG A 480 -35.73 5.17 4.67
C ARG A 480 -35.42 4.35 3.40
N LEU A 481 -35.24 3.05 3.55
CA LEU A 481 -34.98 2.16 2.45
C LEU A 481 -36.29 1.70 1.80
N THR A 482 -36.29 1.64 0.46
CA THR A 482 -37.31 0.90 -0.29
C THR A 482 -36.95 -0.58 -0.31
N ARG A 483 -37.92 -1.46 -0.55
CA ARG A 483 -37.68 -2.90 -0.68
C ARG A 483 -36.59 -3.25 -1.69
N GLN A 484 -36.49 -2.52 -2.81
CA GLN A 484 -35.45 -2.74 -3.80
C GLN A 484 -34.05 -2.37 -3.30
N LYS A 485 -33.92 -1.28 -2.53
CA LYS A 485 -32.66 -0.89 -1.89
C LYS A 485 -32.21 -1.91 -0.86
N ASP A 486 -33.14 -2.44 -0.06
CA ASP A 486 -32.87 -3.45 0.94
C ASP A 486 -32.40 -4.78 0.30
N ILE A 487 -33.07 -5.25 -0.76
CA ILE A 487 -32.64 -6.40 -1.55
C ILE A 487 -31.21 -6.20 -2.09
N ARG A 488 -30.88 -4.99 -2.54
CA ARG A 488 -29.53 -4.68 -3.02
C ARG A 488 -28.48 -4.71 -1.92
N VAL A 489 -28.80 -4.20 -0.72
CA VAL A 489 -27.93 -4.33 0.46
C VAL A 489 -27.66 -5.79 0.77
N ASP A 490 -28.70 -6.61 0.81
CA ASP A 490 -28.58 -8.05 1.05
C ASP A 490 -27.74 -8.75 0.00
N SER A 491 -27.91 -8.38 -1.28
CA SER A 491 -27.13 -8.94 -2.39
C SER A 491 -25.63 -8.64 -2.26
N PHE A 492 -25.27 -7.39 -1.97
CA PHE A 492 -23.89 -6.99 -1.73
C PHE A 492 -23.26 -7.72 -0.53
N LEU A 493 -24.02 -7.83 0.57
CA LEU A 493 -23.56 -8.54 1.75
C LEU A 493 -23.32 -10.04 1.48
N ARG A 494 -24.24 -10.70 0.74
CA ARG A 494 -24.07 -12.09 0.35
C ARG A 494 -22.87 -12.30 -0.60
N TRP A 495 -22.69 -11.39 -1.57
CA TRP A 495 -21.59 -11.48 -2.55
C TRP A 495 -20.22 -11.36 -1.90
N PHE A 496 -20.10 -10.47 -0.92
CA PHE A 496 -18.85 -10.21 -0.22
C PHE A 496 -18.79 -10.81 1.20
N ALA A 497 -19.69 -11.72 1.54
CA ALA A 497 -19.70 -12.37 2.86
C ALA A 497 -18.36 -13.01 3.23
N PRO A 498 -17.61 -13.69 2.32
CA PRO A 498 -16.31 -14.27 2.66
C PRO A 498 -15.26 -13.24 3.09
N GLU A 499 -15.30 -12.04 2.52
CA GLU A 499 -14.34 -10.96 2.78
C GLU A 499 -14.75 -10.08 3.96
N LEU A 500 -16.04 -10.06 4.32
CA LEU A 500 -16.58 -9.21 5.38
C LEU A 500 -16.83 -9.96 6.71
N SER A 501 -16.99 -11.28 6.66
CA SER A 501 -17.24 -12.11 7.85
C SER A 501 -16.10 -13.09 8.10
N PRO A 502 -15.27 -12.90 9.14
CA PRO A 502 -14.18 -13.83 9.47
C PRO A 502 -14.66 -15.26 9.81
N THR A 503 -15.81 -15.40 10.44
CA THR A 503 -16.41 -16.69 10.79
C THR A 503 -16.81 -17.47 9.55
N LYS A 504 -17.47 -16.81 8.59
CA LYS A 504 -17.85 -17.44 7.32
C LYS A 504 -16.63 -17.84 6.48
N THR A 505 -15.55 -17.07 6.52
CA THR A 505 -14.30 -17.41 5.83
C THR A 505 -13.72 -18.70 6.37
N SER A 506 -13.68 -18.89 7.70
CA SER A 506 -13.20 -20.14 8.32
C SER A 506 -14.10 -21.33 8.01
N GLU A 507 -15.40 -21.16 8.02
CA GLU A 507 -16.37 -22.21 7.63
C GLU A 507 -16.21 -22.63 6.18
N LEU A 508 -16.08 -21.68 5.26
CA LEU A 508 -15.84 -21.95 3.84
C LEU A 508 -14.51 -22.67 3.60
N GLN A 509 -13.44 -22.29 4.31
CA GLN A 509 -12.15 -22.98 4.26
C GLN A 509 -12.26 -24.44 4.77
N ILE A 510 -12.99 -24.68 5.86
CA ILE A 510 -13.25 -26.01 6.39
C ILE A 510 -14.04 -26.83 5.37
N ILE A 511 -15.09 -26.28 4.77
CA ILE A 511 -15.89 -26.93 3.74
C ILE A 511 -15.05 -27.23 2.49
N ALA A 512 -14.26 -26.26 2.01
CA ALA A 512 -13.36 -26.43 0.87
C ALA A 512 -12.29 -27.50 1.12
N SER A 513 -11.72 -27.55 2.34
CA SER A 513 -10.74 -28.57 2.71
C SER A 513 -11.36 -30.00 2.76
N LYS A 514 -12.58 -30.11 3.25
CA LYS A 514 -13.35 -31.37 3.25
C LYS A 514 -13.69 -31.83 1.82
N LEU A 515 -14.05 -30.89 0.93
CA LEU A 515 -14.34 -31.15 -0.47
C LEU A 515 -13.11 -31.58 -1.28
N ARG A 516 -11.93 -31.00 -0.97
CA ARG A 516 -10.67 -31.41 -1.61
C ARG A 516 -10.24 -32.84 -1.24
N ARG A 517 -10.65 -33.34 -0.06
CA ARG A 517 -10.35 -34.70 0.43
C ARG A 517 -11.35 -35.75 -0.06
N SER A 518 -12.56 -35.35 -0.46
CA SER A 518 -13.57 -36.23 -1.02
C SER A 518 -13.50 -36.15 -2.55
N GLY A 519 -13.15 -37.25 -3.21
CA GLY A 519 -12.96 -37.34 -4.66
C GLY A 519 -14.19 -36.91 -5.50
N PRO A 520 -14.12 -37.04 -6.83
CA PRO A 520 -15.07 -36.46 -7.80
C PRO A 520 -16.54 -36.90 -7.69
N ALA A 521 -16.86 -37.94 -6.86
CA ALA A 521 -18.22 -38.49 -6.69
C ALA A 521 -19.21 -37.54 -5.97
N ASN A 522 -18.77 -36.37 -5.47
CA ASN A 522 -19.60 -35.50 -4.63
C ASN A 522 -20.08 -34.20 -5.31
N LEU A 523 -20.27 -34.21 -6.63
CA LEU A 523 -20.78 -33.04 -7.37
C LEU A 523 -22.20 -32.66 -6.89
N GLU A 524 -22.98 -33.61 -6.45
CA GLU A 524 -24.36 -33.42 -5.97
C GLU A 524 -24.37 -32.82 -4.54
N ILE A 525 -23.44 -33.23 -3.69
CA ILE A 525 -23.23 -32.62 -2.36
C ILE A 525 -22.75 -31.19 -2.51
N LYS A 526 -21.87 -30.92 -3.47
CA LYS A 526 -21.42 -29.59 -3.80
C LYS A 526 -22.56 -28.69 -4.25
N ARG A 527 -23.40 -29.15 -5.18
CA ARG A 527 -24.61 -28.41 -5.64
C ARG A 527 -25.65 -28.24 -4.53
N ARG A 528 -25.77 -29.21 -3.61
CA ARG A 528 -26.68 -29.12 -2.47
C ARG A 528 -26.17 -28.14 -1.42
N LEU A 529 -24.86 -28.10 -1.15
CA LEU A 529 -24.23 -27.12 -0.27
C LEU A 529 -24.29 -25.70 -0.87
N GLU A 530 -24.06 -25.56 -2.17
CA GLU A 530 -24.23 -24.28 -2.89
C GLU A 530 -25.68 -23.79 -2.79
N ARG A 531 -26.68 -24.67 -2.95
CA ARG A 531 -28.11 -24.34 -2.79
C ARG A 531 -28.50 -24.01 -1.35
N LEU A 532 -27.98 -24.73 -0.36
CA LEU A 532 -28.22 -24.46 1.06
C LEU A 532 -27.53 -23.15 1.49
N HIS A 533 -26.39 -22.85 0.94
CA HIS A 533 -25.66 -21.61 1.21
C HIS A 533 -26.43 -20.38 0.69
N ILE A 534 -27.08 -20.50 -0.47
CA ILE A 534 -27.92 -19.42 -1.05
C ILE A 534 -29.26 -19.28 -0.33
N ALA A 535 -29.84 -20.38 0.18
CA ALA A 535 -31.18 -20.38 0.76
C ALA A 535 -31.27 -20.02 2.25
N ASN A 536 -30.20 -20.28 3.03
CA ASN A 536 -30.15 -20.10 4.48
C ASN A 536 -29.12 -19.05 4.94
N ASP A 537 -28.83 -18.05 4.10
CA ASP A 537 -27.85 -17.05 4.44
C ASP A 537 -28.43 -16.02 5.40
N ASP A 538 -28.35 -16.36 6.67
CA ASP A 538 -28.58 -15.43 7.75
C ASP A 538 -27.55 -14.29 7.68
N LEU A 539 -28.04 -13.06 7.55
CA LEU A 539 -27.22 -11.84 7.46
C LEU A 539 -27.08 -11.13 8.82
N ASP A 540 -27.47 -11.75 9.92
CA ASP A 540 -27.41 -11.19 11.27
C ASP A 540 -25.98 -10.78 11.67
N TRP A 541 -24.97 -11.48 11.11
CA TRP A 541 -23.57 -11.10 11.29
C TRP A 541 -23.28 -9.67 10.81
N ALA A 542 -23.98 -9.17 9.78
CA ALA A 542 -23.76 -7.85 9.23
C ALA A 542 -24.34 -6.74 10.14
N ASP A 543 -25.25 -7.07 11.03
CA ASP A 543 -25.78 -6.17 12.05
C ASP A 543 -24.99 -6.21 13.35
N THR A 544 -24.26 -7.30 13.64
CA THR A 544 -23.47 -7.49 14.85
C THR A 544 -22.03 -7.01 14.72
N ILE A 545 -21.38 -7.27 13.57
CA ILE A 545 -19.98 -6.86 13.32
C ILE A 545 -19.95 -5.37 12.97
N THR A 546 -19.09 -4.61 13.65
CA THR A 546 -18.92 -3.18 13.39
C THR A 546 -17.79 -2.91 12.40
N PHE A 547 -17.80 -1.74 11.77
CA PHE A 547 -16.76 -1.29 10.84
C PHE A 547 -15.36 -1.33 11.49
N ARG A 548 -15.26 -1.03 12.79
CA ARG A 548 -14.02 -1.05 13.55
C ARG A 548 -13.43 -2.45 13.69
N ASP A 549 -14.27 -3.49 13.74
CA ASP A 549 -13.83 -4.88 13.95
C ASP A 549 -13.26 -5.51 12.70
N LEU A 550 -13.49 -4.89 11.54
CA LEU A 550 -12.99 -5.37 10.25
C LEU A 550 -11.49 -5.12 10.08
N PRO A 551 -10.76 -6.04 9.42
CA PRO A 551 -9.44 -5.77 8.90
C PRO A 551 -9.43 -4.57 7.95
N PHE A 552 -8.29 -3.89 7.81
CA PHE A 552 -8.16 -2.71 6.93
C PHE A 552 -8.64 -2.96 5.49
N SER A 553 -8.26 -4.11 4.91
CA SER A 553 -8.69 -4.50 3.56
C SER A 553 -10.22 -4.56 3.44
N SER A 554 -10.90 -5.14 4.44
CA SER A 554 -12.37 -5.25 4.49
C SER A 554 -13.05 -3.91 4.77
N GLN A 555 -12.43 -3.02 5.56
CA GLN A 555 -12.93 -1.67 5.76
C GLN A 555 -12.91 -0.87 4.43
N ARG A 556 -11.83 -0.96 3.68
CA ARG A 556 -11.71 -0.33 2.35
C ARG A 556 -12.72 -0.91 1.36
N LEU A 557 -12.86 -2.25 1.35
CA LEU A 557 -13.89 -2.94 0.57
C LEU A 557 -15.28 -2.37 0.87
N LEU A 558 -15.65 -2.25 2.15
CA LEU A 558 -16.99 -1.81 2.54
C LEU A 558 -17.29 -0.37 2.08
N LEU A 559 -16.31 0.54 2.16
CA LEU A 559 -16.45 1.90 1.64
C LEU A 559 -16.50 1.96 0.12
N PHE A 560 -15.76 1.10 -0.57
CA PHE A 560 -15.87 0.93 -2.01
C PHE A 560 -17.28 0.48 -2.42
N LEU A 561 -17.84 -0.52 -1.74
CA LEU A 561 -19.21 -1.00 -1.98
C LEU A 561 -20.25 0.10 -1.70
N ARG A 562 -20.05 0.87 -0.61
CA ARG A 562 -20.89 2.03 -0.27
C ARG A 562 -20.93 3.06 -1.40
N ALA A 563 -19.80 3.31 -2.07
CA ALA A 563 -19.74 4.26 -3.19
C ALA A 563 -20.51 3.78 -4.44
N LEU A 564 -20.72 2.47 -4.60
CA LEU A 564 -21.39 1.88 -5.77
C LEU A 564 -22.87 1.59 -5.56
N ILE A 565 -23.26 1.24 -4.34
CA ILE A 565 -24.57 0.62 -4.04
C ILE A 565 -25.78 1.51 -4.39
N SER A 566 -25.61 2.84 -4.32
CA SER A 566 -26.66 3.81 -4.69
C SER A 566 -26.84 3.96 -6.20
N GLN A 567 -25.91 3.42 -7.02
CA GLN A 567 -25.82 3.60 -8.47
C GLN A 567 -25.80 5.09 -8.86
N PRO A 568 -24.83 5.87 -8.36
CA PRO A 568 -24.75 7.30 -8.60
C PRO A 568 -24.41 7.60 -10.07
N ASP A 569 -24.68 8.83 -10.52
CA ASP A 569 -24.31 9.30 -11.86
C ASP A 569 -22.80 9.39 -12.06
N LEU A 570 -22.08 9.80 -10.98
CA LEU A 570 -20.62 9.95 -10.96
C LEU A 570 -20.03 9.12 -9.82
N ILE A 571 -19.06 8.26 -10.12
CA ILE A 571 -18.32 7.45 -9.16
C ILE A 571 -16.91 8.03 -9.02
N ILE A 572 -16.47 8.31 -7.81
CA ILE A 572 -15.14 8.83 -7.49
C ILE A 572 -14.40 7.81 -6.61
N LEU A 573 -13.31 7.25 -7.13
CA LEU A 573 -12.46 6.29 -6.45
C LEU A 573 -11.06 6.90 -6.24
N ASP A 574 -10.86 7.60 -5.13
CA ASP A 574 -9.56 8.18 -4.77
C ASP A 574 -8.75 7.16 -3.97
N GLU A 575 -7.76 6.54 -4.59
CA GLU A 575 -6.96 5.46 -4.00
C GLU A 575 -7.81 4.40 -3.27
N ALA A 576 -9.05 4.19 -3.75
CA ALA A 576 -10.03 3.37 -3.04
C ALA A 576 -9.58 1.91 -2.86
N LEU A 577 -8.81 1.38 -3.80
CA LEU A 577 -8.31 -0.01 -3.81
C LEU A 577 -6.93 -0.15 -3.15
N SER A 578 -6.27 0.97 -2.82
CA SER A 578 -4.95 0.96 -2.19
C SER A 578 -5.02 0.33 -0.80
N GLY A 579 -4.11 -0.58 -0.50
CA GLY A 579 -4.06 -1.31 0.77
C GLY A 579 -4.98 -2.52 0.87
N MET A 580 -5.82 -2.78 -0.13
CA MET A 580 -6.60 -4.02 -0.19
C MET A 580 -5.71 -5.24 -0.46
N ASP A 581 -6.09 -6.37 0.08
CA ASP A 581 -5.51 -7.66 -0.27
C ASP A 581 -5.74 -7.98 -1.75
N LYS A 582 -4.80 -8.65 -2.39
CA LYS A 582 -4.84 -8.90 -3.84
C LYS A 582 -6.15 -9.53 -4.30
N ALA A 583 -6.61 -10.59 -3.61
CA ALA A 583 -7.85 -11.28 -3.98
C ALA A 583 -9.08 -10.39 -3.84
N VAL A 584 -9.14 -9.58 -2.76
CA VAL A 584 -10.23 -8.62 -2.53
C VAL A 584 -10.24 -7.55 -3.62
N ARG A 585 -9.07 -6.99 -3.93
CA ARG A 585 -8.90 -5.96 -4.96
C ARG A 585 -9.33 -6.46 -6.35
N GLU A 586 -8.86 -7.65 -6.77
CA GLU A 586 -9.23 -8.24 -8.05
C GLU A 586 -10.74 -8.49 -8.13
N LYS A 587 -11.35 -9.00 -7.04
CA LYS A 587 -12.81 -9.16 -6.95
C LYS A 587 -13.55 -7.82 -7.02
N CYS A 588 -13.04 -6.76 -6.40
CA CYS A 588 -13.60 -5.40 -6.51
C CYS A 588 -13.57 -4.87 -7.94
N LEU A 589 -12.44 -5.05 -8.66
CA LEU A 589 -12.29 -4.63 -10.04
C LEU A 589 -13.26 -5.38 -10.96
N LEU A 590 -13.37 -6.71 -10.80
CA LEU A 590 -14.32 -7.52 -11.54
C LEU A 590 -15.77 -7.10 -11.24
N PHE A 591 -16.09 -6.85 -9.96
CA PHE A 591 -17.41 -6.43 -9.53
C PHE A 591 -17.76 -5.01 -10.03
N LEU A 592 -16.81 -4.09 -10.07
CA LEU A 592 -17.00 -2.77 -10.66
C LEU A 592 -17.39 -2.88 -12.14
N ALA A 593 -16.69 -3.73 -12.89
CA ALA A 593 -16.91 -3.86 -14.33
C ALA A 593 -18.19 -4.67 -14.66
N HIS A 594 -18.44 -5.76 -13.94
CA HIS A 594 -19.47 -6.75 -14.32
C HIS A 594 -20.53 -7.03 -13.24
N GLY A 595 -20.34 -6.49 -12.04
CA GLY A 595 -21.25 -6.75 -10.92
C GLY A 595 -21.25 -8.22 -10.53
N GLU A 596 -22.45 -8.76 -10.33
CA GLU A 596 -22.69 -10.16 -9.94
C GLU A 596 -22.68 -11.13 -11.14
N LYS A 597 -22.36 -10.67 -12.35
CA LYS A 597 -22.38 -11.52 -13.57
C LYS A 597 -21.24 -12.50 -13.61
N LEU A 598 -20.05 -12.07 -13.20
CA LEU A 598 -18.81 -12.85 -13.33
C LEU A 598 -18.13 -13.05 -11.97
N GLU A 599 -17.50 -14.21 -11.80
CA GLU A 599 -16.72 -14.56 -10.62
C GLU A 599 -15.40 -15.23 -10.97
N TYR A 600 -14.42 -15.17 -10.04
CA TYR A 600 -13.18 -15.92 -10.17
C TYR A 600 -13.36 -17.36 -9.68
N LYS A 601 -12.91 -18.33 -10.49
CA LYS A 601 -12.71 -19.74 -10.06
C LYS A 601 -11.24 -20.05 -9.81
N SER A 602 -10.98 -21.21 -9.20
CA SER A 602 -9.64 -21.74 -8.97
C SER A 602 -8.76 -21.61 -10.22
N GLY A 603 -7.56 -21.00 -10.08
CA GLY A 603 -6.65 -20.74 -11.19
C GLY A 603 -6.88 -19.39 -11.90
N ASN A 604 -7.54 -18.42 -11.26
CA ASN A 604 -7.82 -17.07 -11.81
C ASN A 604 -8.61 -17.06 -13.14
N LYS A 605 -9.44 -18.08 -13.37
CA LYS A 605 -10.33 -18.10 -14.53
C LYS A 605 -11.61 -17.33 -14.20
N ILE A 606 -11.98 -16.39 -15.06
CA ILE A 606 -13.27 -15.67 -14.98
C ILE A 606 -14.35 -16.56 -15.61
N VAL A 607 -15.45 -16.75 -14.89
CA VAL A 607 -16.60 -17.56 -15.30
C VAL A 607 -17.90 -16.85 -14.93
N ASN A 608 -19.00 -17.27 -15.57
CA ASN A 608 -20.32 -16.80 -15.16
C ASN A 608 -20.62 -17.24 -13.74
N SER A 609 -21.15 -16.32 -12.94
CA SER A 609 -21.56 -16.58 -11.57
C SER A 609 -22.81 -17.46 -11.50
N VAL A 610 -23.09 -17.97 -10.31
CA VAL A 610 -24.35 -18.68 -10.03
C VAL A 610 -25.55 -17.75 -10.18
N GLN A 611 -25.42 -16.49 -9.80
CA GLN A 611 -26.45 -15.44 -9.94
C GLN A 611 -26.78 -15.20 -11.42
N MET A 612 -25.75 -15.10 -12.28
CA MET A 612 -25.94 -14.97 -13.72
C MET A 612 -26.66 -16.16 -14.33
N ASN A 613 -26.31 -17.39 -13.92
CA ASN A 613 -26.91 -18.62 -14.45
C ASN A 613 -28.36 -18.79 -14.01
N ASN A 614 -28.80 -18.10 -12.94
CA ASN A 614 -30.15 -18.17 -12.39
C ASN A 614 -30.98 -16.91 -12.64
N ASP A 615 -30.48 -15.94 -13.42
CA ASP A 615 -31.10 -14.63 -13.68
C ASP A 615 -31.41 -13.82 -12.42
N LEU A 616 -30.59 -13.97 -11.37
CA LEU A 616 -30.76 -13.32 -10.06
C LEU A 616 -29.80 -12.14 -9.83
N ILE A 617 -29.51 -11.36 -10.87
CA ILE A 617 -28.58 -10.24 -10.82
C ILE A 617 -29.27 -9.00 -10.26
N ASN A 618 -28.76 -8.47 -9.13
CA ASN A 618 -29.23 -7.22 -8.52
C ASN A 618 -28.32 -6.03 -8.86
N PHE A 619 -27.05 -6.28 -9.20
CA PHE A 619 -26.08 -5.29 -9.62
C PHE A 619 -25.28 -5.80 -10.82
N GLY A 620 -25.40 -5.13 -11.94
CA GLY A 620 -24.78 -5.53 -13.20
C GLY A 620 -23.41 -4.90 -13.50
N GLY A 621 -22.79 -4.21 -12.54
CA GLY A 621 -21.56 -3.44 -12.70
C GLY A 621 -21.84 -1.99 -13.08
N ILE A 622 -20.77 -1.25 -13.40
CA ILE A 622 -20.87 0.15 -13.85
C ILE A 622 -21.61 0.22 -15.18
N GLN A 623 -22.59 1.11 -15.26
CA GLN A 623 -23.41 1.31 -16.44
C GLN A 623 -22.77 2.31 -17.41
N ASP A 624 -23.13 2.24 -18.69
CA ASP A 624 -22.66 3.20 -19.71
C ASP A 624 -23.19 4.62 -19.48
N THR A 625 -24.22 4.76 -18.64
CA THR A 625 -24.78 6.06 -18.23
C THR A 625 -24.06 6.65 -17.03
N GLN A 626 -23.11 5.98 -16.42
CA GLN A 626 -22.35 6.44 -15.26
C GLN A 626 -20.95 6.88 -15.67
N ALA A 627 -20.46 7.97 -15.10
CA ALA A 627 -19.05 8.35 -15.23
C ALA A 627 -18.22 7.82 -14.04
N LEU A 628 -16.94 7.57 -14.30
CA LEU A 628 -15.99 7.11 -13.32
C LEU A 628 -14.73 7.98 -13.30
N LEU A 629 -14.36 8.47 -12.13
CA LEU A 629 -13.07 9.10 -11.88
C LEU A 629 -12.27 8.21 -10.92
N THR A 630 -11.06 7.84 -11.30
CA THR A 630 -10.18 7.06 -10.43
C THR A 630 -8.82 7.71 -10.28
N ILE A 631 -8.34 7.81 -9.05
CA ILE A 631 -6.96 8.16 -8.73
C ILE A 631 -6.26 6.90 -8.25
N SER A 632 -5.11 6.58 -8.83
CA SER A 632 -4.22 5.54 -8.31
C SER A 632 -2.78 5.79 -8.73
N HIS A 633 -1.87 5.34 -7.89
CA HIS A 633 -0.43 5.36 -8.12
C HIS A 633 0.14 3.98 -8.53
N SER A 634 -0.73 2.98 -8.62
CA SER A 634 -0.38 1.61 -9.03
C SER A 634 -1.22 1.17 -10.22
N THR A 635 -0.58 0.60 -11.23
CA THR A 635 -1.28 0.01 -12.39
C THR A 635 -2.23 -1.12 -11.98
N GLU A 636 -1.99 -1.75 -10.84
CA GLU A 636 -2.81 -2.84 -10.34
C GLU A 636 -4.15 -2.39 -9.75
N ASP A 637 -4.24 -1.13 -9.33
CA ASP A 637 -5.43 -0.56 -8.70
C ASP A 637 -6.32 0.17 -9.72
N ILE A 638 -5.91 0.24 -11.01
CA ILE A 638 -6.64 0.95 -12.06
C ILE A 638 -7.63 -0.02 -12.73
N PRO A 639 -8.93 0.33 -12.77
CA PRO A 639 -9.92 -0.46 -13.49
C PRO A 639 -9.61 -0.57 -14.99
N GLY A 640 -9.75 -1.76 -15.54
CA GLY A 640 -9.50 -2.00 -16.97
C GLY A 640 -10.47 -1.30 -17.91
N CYS A 641 -11.54 -0.71 -17.39
CA CYS A 641 -12.50 0.08 -18.17
C CYS A 641 -12.08 1.54 -18.37
N ILE A 642 -11.03 2.03 -17.73
CA ILE A 642 -10.52 3.40 -17.90
C ILE A 642 -10.03 3.59 -19.34
N ARG A 643 -10.44 4.72 -19.96
CA ARG A 643 -10.09 5.08 -21.35
C ARG A 643 -9.49 6.46 -21.47
N GLN A 644 -9.93 7.43 -20.69
CA GLN A 644 -9.39 8.78 -20.70
C GLN A 644 -8.47 8.96 -19.49
N TRP A 645 -7.49 9.85 -19.64
CA TRP A 645 -6.65 10.24 -18.53
C TRP A 645 -6.28 11.71 -18.53
N ILE A 646 -6.13 12.26 -17.34
CA ILE A 646 -5.55 13.58 -17.09
C ILE A 646 -4.39 13.43 -16.10
N CYS A 647 -3.27 14.07 -16.42
CA CYS A 647 -2.10 14.13 -15.53
C CYS A 647 -1.81 15.57 -15.15
N LEU A 648 -2.03 15.89 -13.87
CA LEU A 648 -1.76 17.20 -13.30
C LEU A 648 -0.26 17.39 -13.10
N PRO A 649 0.30 18.57 -13.46
CA PRO A 649 1.72 18.90 -13.21
C PRO A 649 2.00 19.18 -11.73
N GLU A 650 3.27 19.27 -11.35
CA GLU A 650 3.63 19.90 -10.07
C GLU A 650 3.26 21.38 -10.07
N PRO A 651 2.74 21.92 -8.96
CA PRO A 651 2.35 23.34 -8.90
C PRO A 651 3.48 24.32 -9.21
N SER A 652 4.74 23.92 -8.98
CA SER A 652 5.94 24.71 -9.25
C SER A 652 6.33 24.77 -10.72
N GLU A 653 5.83 23.85 -11.57
CA GLU A 653 6.26 23.77 -12.97
C GLU A 653 5.60 24.79 -13.88
N GLY A 654 4.41 25.28 -13.55
CA GLY A 654 3.64 26.22 -14.39
C GLY A 654 3.22 25.64 -15.75
N LYS A 655 3.28 24.31 -15.92
CA LYS A 655 2.90 23.62 -17.16
C LYS A 655 1.43 23.25 -17.17
N PRO A 656 0.76 23.17 -18.33
CA PRO A 656 -0.62 22.73 -18.41
C PRO A 656 -0.77 21.26 -18.04
N ALA A 657 -1.97 20.88 -17.59
CA ALA A 657 -2.32 19.48 -17.40
C ALA A 657 -2.30 18.75 -18.74
N ARG A 658 -1.77 17.53 -18.75
CA ARG A 658 -1.77 16.68 -19.94
C ARG A 658 -2.99 15.79 -19.95
N VAL A 659 -3.64 15.67 -21.10
CA VAL A 659 -4.83 14.86 -21.31
C VAL A 659 -4.57 13.87 -22.45
N GLY A 660 -5.12 12.68 -22.36
CA GLY A 660 -4.97 11.67 -23.40
C GLY A 660 -5.95 10.51 -23.27
N GLU A 661 -5.85 9.58 -24.20
CA GLU A 661 -6.69 8.38 -24.24
C GLU A 661 -5.84 7.12 -24.15
N LEU A 662 -6.42 6.06 -23.59
CA LEU A 662 -5.82 4.74 -23.50
C LEU A 662 -6.37 3.83 -24.61
N PRO A 663 -5.51 3.12 -25.34
CA PRO A 663 -5.95 2.20 -26.39
C PRO A 663 -6.70 0.98 -25.85
N GLY A 664 -6.58 0.71 -24.56
CA GLY A 664 -7.20 -0.42 -23.87
C GLY A 664 -6.86 -0.42 -22.38
N PRO A 665 -7.10 -1.53 -21.68
CA PRO A 665 -6.73 -1.67 -20.26
C PRO A 665 -5.25 -1.39 -20.03
N LEU A 666 -4.94 -0.52 -19.07
CA LEU A 666 -3.57 -0.03 -18.84
C LEU A 666 -2.56 -1.16 -18.52
N GLU A 667 -3.03 -2.23 -17.89
CA GLU A 667 -2.19 -3.42 -17.60
C GLU A 667 -1.67 -4.13 -18.87
N LEU A 668 -2.38 -4.00 -19.97
CA LEU A 668 -2.01 -4.56 -21.28
C LEU A 668 -1.18 -3.58 -22.12
N HIS A 669 -1.14 -2.30 -21.73
CA HIS A 669 -0.43 -1.22 -22.39
C HIS A 669 0.56 -0.53 -21.45
N PRO A 670 1.62 -1.22 -21.00
CA PRO A 670 2.57 -0.65 -20.04
C PRO A 670 3.30 0.59 -20.57
N ASP A 671 3.45 0.75 -21.88
CA ASP A 671 4.06 1.94 -22.48
C ASP A 671 3.23 3.21 -22.17
N SER A 672 1.90 3.11 -22.12
CA SER A 672 1.03 4.23 -21.76
C SER A 672 1.24 4.70 -20.32
N TRP A 673 1.63 3.80 -19.40
CA TRP A 673 2.00 4.18 -18.03
C TRP A 673 3.24 5.08 -18.00
N TYR A 674 4.26 4.74 -18.79
CA TYR A 674 5.48 5.57 -18.90
C TYR A 674 5.18 6.91 -19.56
N GLU A 675 4.27 6.95 -20.53
CA GLU A 675 3.80 8.18 -21.17
C GLU A 675 3.06 9.09 -20.19
N ILE A 676 2.08 8.56 -19.43
CA ILE A 676 1.30 9.31 -18.44
C ILE A 676 2.23 9.99 -17.44
N TRP A 677 3.25 9.26 -16.95
CA TRP A 677 4.16 9.75 -15.91
C TRP A 677 5.42 10.44 -16.46
N ASN A 678 5.56 10.56 -17.77
CA ASN A 678 6.75 11.09 -18.43
C ASN A 678 8.05 10.45 -17.90
N LEU A 679 7.98 9.14 -17.60
CA LEU A 679 9.13 8.39 -17.12
C LEU A 679 10.08 8.08 -18.27
N PRO A 680 11.41 8.08 -18.07
CA PRO A 680 12.35 7.67 -19.07
C PRO A 680 12.03 6.23 -19.49
N ASN A 681 11.74 6.06 -20.76
CA ASN A 681 11.45 4.75 -21.35
C ASN A 681 12.78 3.99 -21.42
N ASN A 682 13.20 3.40 -20.30
CA ASN A 682 14.31 2.47 -20.25
C ASN A 682 13.90 1.18 -20.98
N LYS A 683 13.73 1.28 -22.32
CA LYS A 683 13.80 0.08 -23.16
C LYS A 683 15.19 -0.46 -22.92
N PRO A 684 15.38 -1.66 -22.35
CA PRO A 684 16.68 -2.27 -22.30
C PRO A 684 17.15 -2.30 -23.76
N GLN A 685 18.23 -1.56 -24.05
CA GLN A 685 18.88 -1.70 -25.34
C GLN A 685 19.06 -3.20 -25.51
N ARG A 686 18.49 -3.76 -26.57
CA ARG A 686 18.73 -5.14 -26.97
C ARG A 686 20.24 -5.28 -27.08
N MET A 687 20.91 -5.70 -26.02
CA MET A 687 22.23 -6.30 -26.15
C MET A 687 22.01 -7.46 -27.09
N SER A 688 22.41 -7.28 -28.34
CA SER A 688 22.30 -8.32 -29.34
C SER A 688 22.97 -9.55 -28.73
N ARG A 689 22.37 -10.74 -28.88
CA ARG A 689 22.96 -12.02 -28.46
C ARG A 689 24.43 -12.12 -28.86
N ARG A 690 24.86 -11.41 -29.93
CA ARG A 690 26.25 -11.25 -30.35
C ARG A 690 27.16 -10.53 -29.36
N ARG A 691 26.65 -9.58 -28.51
CA ARG A 691 27.48 -8.93 -27.47
C ARG A 691 27.59 -9.79 -26.21
N LEU A 692 26.55 -10.56 -25.89
CA LEU A 692 26.60 -11.48 -24.75
C LEU A 692 27.55 -12.67 -25.06
N ASN A 693 27.52 -13.21 -26.28
CA ASN A 693 28.45 -14.23 -26.68
C ASN A 693 29.89 -13.69 -26.76
N ARG A 694 30.11 -12.46 -27.24
CA ARG A 694 31.43 -11.85 -27.23
C ARG A 694 31.98 -11.58 -25.83
N SER A 695 31.14 -11.20 -24.86
CA SER A 695 31.58 -11.02 -23.47
C SER A 695 31.81 -12.36 -22.74
N VAL A 696 31.19 -13.45 -23.19
CA VAL A 696 31.45 -14.79 -22.67
C VAL A 696 32.71 -15.37 -23.36
N GLU A 697 32.91 -15.13 -24.66
CA GLU A 697 34.11 -15.53 -25.41
C GLU A 697 35.35 -14.76 -24.94
N SER A 698 35.28 -13.42 -24.72
CA SER A 698 36.39 -12.64 -24.16
C SER A 698 36.70 -13.00 -22.70
N GLY A 699 35.73 -13.38 -21.89
CA GLY A 699 35.97 -13.86 -20.53
C GLY A 699 36.52 -15.29 -20.46
N GLN A 700 36.38 -16.09 -21.52
CA GLN A 700 37.05 -17.38 -21.67
C GLN A 700 38.48 -17.21 -22.19
N GLU A 701 38.70 -16.34 -23.18
CA GLU A 701 40.04 -16.00 -23.67
C GLU A 701 40.93 -15.36 -22.59
N GLU A 702 40.37 -14.47 -21.72
CA GLU A 702 41.12 -13.94 -20.58
C GLU A 702 41.48 -15.01 -19.53
N ARG A 703 40.62 -16.00 -19.29
CA ARG A 703 40.92 -17.11 -18.36
C ARG A 703 41.88 -18.14 -18.95
N GLU A 704 41.83 -18.35 -20.25
CA GLU A 704 42.82 -19.21 -20.95
C GLU A 704 44.19 -18.51 -21.01
N ALA A 705 44.24 -17.19 -21.25
CA ALA A 705 45.45 -16.40 -21.20
C ALA A 705 46.07 -16.29 -19.79
N GLU A 706 45.25 -16.21 -18.74
CA GLU A 706 45.70 -16.26 -17.33
C GLU A 706 46.24 -17.67 -16.96
N SER A 707 45.67 -18.75 -17.51
CA SER A 707 46.11 -20.11 -17.27
C SER A 707 47.44 -20.42 -18.05
N GLU A 708 47.59 -19.89 -19.27
CA GLU A 708 48.87 -20.02 -20.04
C GLU A 708 49.99 -19.20 -19.40
N ASN A 709 49.75 -17.94 -18.97
CA ASN A 709 50.73 -17.16 -18.22
C ASN A 709 51.08 -17.75 -16.84
N GLY A 710 50.17 -18.50 -16.21
CA GLY A 710 50.42 -19.25 -14.98
C GLY A 710 51.38 -20.42 -15.21
N LEU A 711 51.24 -21.15 -16.34
CA LEU A 711 52.09 -22.28 -16.71
C LEU A 711 53.51 -21.83 -17.18
N GLU A 712 53.59 -20.73 -17.93
CA GLU A 712 54.91 -20.17 -18.32
C GLU A 712 55.72 -19.63 -17.13
N ASN A 713 55.07 -19.13 -16.07
CA ASN A 713 55.75 -18.71 -14.85
C ASN A 713 56.19 -19.88 -13.96
N GLU A 714 55.51 -21.03 -13.98
CA GLU A 714 55.98 -22.25 -13.30
C GLU A 714 57.12 -22.90 -14.01
N GLU A 715 57.16 -22.98 -15.37
CA GLU A 715 58.29 -23.46 -16.14
C GLU A 715 59.52 -22.56 -15.98
N GLN A 716 59.38 -21.23 -15.89
CA GLN A 716 60.56 -20.34 -15.67
C GLN A 716 61.07 -20.41 -14.21
N GLN A 717 60.28 -20.85 -13.23
CA GLN A 717 60.73 -21.08 -11.87
C GLN A 717 61.47 -22.42 -11.72
N GLU A 718 61.07 -23.48 -12.44
CA GLU A 718 61.77 -24.75 -12.44
C GLU A 718 63.18 -24.66 -13.16
N ASP A 719 63.29 -23.88 -14.25
CA ASP A 719 64.54 -23.64 -14.91
C ASP A 719 65.57 -22.83 -14.09
N VAL A 720 65.12 -21.95 -13.22
CA VAL A 720 65.97 -21.16 -12.32
C VAL A 720 66.43 -21.96 -11.10
N GLU A 721 65.69 -22.99 -10.66
CA GLU A 721 66.13 -23.90 -9.59
C GLU A 721 67.09 -24.95 -10.08
N THR A 722 67.02 -25.42 -11.33
CA THR A 722 67.97 -26.37 -11.91
C THR A 722 69.37 -25.77 -12.22
N ASP A 723 69.39 -24.45 -12.52
CA ASP A 723 70.71 -23.76 -12.78
C ASP A 723 71.48 -23.41 -11.49
N LYS A 724 70.79 -23.35 -10.31
CA LYS A 724 71.44 -23.18 -9.01
C LYS A 724 72.02 -24.46 -8.40
N ALA A 725 71.57 -25.62 -8.90
CA ALA A 725 72.09 -26.91 -8.41
C ALA A 725 73.40 -27.40 -9.11
N SER A 726 73.83 -26.76 -10.21
CA SER A 726 75.03 -27.18 -11.01
C SER A 726 76.29 -26.38 -10.73
N SER A 727 76.32 -25.45 -9.79
CA SER A 727 77.52 -24.59 -9.52
C SER A 727 78.08 -24.69 -8.11
N SER A 728 78.10 -25.88 -7.52
CA SER A 728 78.88 -26.13 -6.30
C SER A 728 79.55 -27.47 -6.34
N SER A 729 80.76 -27.49 -6.94
CA SER A 729 81.73 -28.53 -6.71
C SER A 729 82.98 -27.93 -6.04
N PRO A 730 83.49 -28.57 -4.97
CA PRO A 730 84.58 -28.00 -4.19
C PRO A 730 85.95 -28.42 -4.80
N SER A 731 86.87 -27.48 -4.83
CA SER A 731 88.29 -27.81 -4.99
C SER A 731 89.05 -27.52 -3.70
N SER A 732 89.46 -28.60 -3.10
CA SER A 732 90.61 -28.79 -2.20
C SER A 732 91.09 -27.59 -1.38
#